data_606493828ce78f49d458607d462e5811
#
_entry.id   606493828ce78f49d458607d462e5811
#
_cell.length_a   1.000
_cell.length_b   1.000
_cell.length_c   1.000
_cell.angle_alpha   90.00
_cell.angle_beta   90.00
_cell.angle_gamma   90.00
#
_symmetry.space_group_name_H-M   'P 1'
#
loop_
_entity.id
_entity.type
_entity.pdbx_description
1 polymer ?
#
loop_
_entity_poly.entity_id
_entity_poly.type
_entity_poly.pdbx_seq_one_letter_code
_entity_poly.pdbx_strand_id
1 'polypeptide(L)'
;MTPVGAAAPAPPPPATLQVGQAKLHHCATAAPWCGTLERPLDPSGVVPGKIDVYFEYYPRAGAAAPAGTLVATEGGPGFPATESREEYLALFEPLRATRDLVIMDNRGTGRSAAIACTPLQEAPVLSEANIGACGRSLGPSASLYGTALAGDDLAAILEALGTGPVDLYGDSYGTYFAQTFALRHPTQLRSLVLDGAYPLDGPDYPWYPHYAPAMREKFNRACERSPGCSGIPGNSMEHIAPALKLLREKPYTAHVRTAPGRVVTFSVSASQLATVMFGSAPALASVRETDAAARAYVGGDRAPLLRLMAESLTGVDSRSADSGSALKYSAGLAAAVSCGDPPQIFDMSLPPKERMVARDAAIARRESSAPETYAPFTIAEFRRIPLDYAFIDQCAQWPVPRSPPVAPVPADDPYPEIPVLVVSGDLDNMTPVADGAAAAARFPRAHHVVLANGFHVNALPHSRSECGAKLVRRFIENLSTGDDGCAAEVPPVRLVTKFARTAAELPPARGMADNAAGEPALRVVTAALLTSEDVISRAQAQGAGSGLGLRGGSFTVADAAGGYRIALDEVRWTEDVSVSGTVDWAGRSGAVRGVVRIKGPRGASGPLEFEWTEGGVQPRATVSGKLGGESVTAEAPAP
;
A
#
# COMPACT_ATOMS: atom_id res chain seq x y z
N MET A 1 26.40 -54.14 25.09
CA MET A 1 25.54 -52.96 24.88
C MET A 1 26.05 -51.86 25.79
N THR A 2 26.86 -50.97 25.26
CA THR A 2 27.34 -49.76 25.96
C THR A 2 26.25 -48.68 25.89
N PRO A 3 25.92 -47.99 27.00
CA PRO A 3 24.91 -46.94 26.96
C PRO A 3 25.44 -45.76 26.16
N VAL A 4 24.64 -45.33 25.16
CA VAL A 4 24.84 -44.08 24.44
C VAL A 4 24.66 -42.94 25.44
N GLY A 5 25.73 -42.22 25.73
CA GLY A 5 25.69 -41.06 26.61
C GLY A 5 24.74 -39.98 26.04
N ALA A 6 23.81 -39.51 26.85
CA ALA A 6 22.96 -38.36 26.53
C ALA A 6 23.87 -37.16 26.27
N ALA A 7 23.70 -36.53 25.09
CA ALA A 7 24.38 -35.29 24.79
C ALA A 7 23.99 -34.21 25.82
N ALA A 8 24.98 -33.50 26.35
CA ALA A 8 24.74 -32.38 27.26
C ALA A 8 23.82 -31.34 26.61
N PRO A 9 22.87 -30.76 27.35
CA PRO A 9 22.01 -29.70 26.80
C PRO A 9 22.88 -28.54 26.30
N ALA A 10 22.53 -28.00 25.14
CA ALA A 10 23.22 -26.84 24.59
C ALA A 10 23.20 -25.68 25.61
N PRO A 11 24.31 -24.96 25.77
CA PRO A 11 24.34 -23.81 26.68
C PRO A 11 23.23 -22.80 26.30
N PRO A 12 22.62 -22.14 27.31
CA PRO A 12 21.63 -21.12 27.02
C PRO A 12 22.23 -20.02 26.12
N PRO A 13 21.46 -19.44 25.19
CA PRO A 13 21.97 -18.39 24.34
C PRO A 13 22.50 -17.21 25.17
N PRO A 14 23.56 -16.53 24.73
CA PRO A 14 24.16 -15.43 25.48
C PRO A 14 23.12 -14.32 25.72
N ALA A 15 23.09 -13.70 26.89
CA ALA A 15 22.15 -12.64 27.24
C ALA A 15 22.39 -11.35 26.41
N THR A 16 23.59 -11.16 25.86
CA THR A 16 24.00 -10.03 25.04
C THR A 16 24.89 -10.48 23.88
N LEU A 17 24.83 -9.74 22.78
CA LEU A 17 25.69 -9.92 21.60
C LEU A 17 26.50 -8.63 21.39
N GLN A 18 27.82 -8.76 21.20
CA GLN A 18 28.67 -7.65 20.80
C GLN A 18 28.85 -7.67 19.28
N VAL A 19 28.48 -6.57 18.61
CA VAL A 19 28.67 -6.37 17.17
C VAL A 19 29.36 -5.00 16.99
N GLY A 20 30.58 -5.01 16.49
CA GLY A 20 31.40 -3.80 16.47
C GLY A 20 31.53 -3.17 17.87
N GLN A 21 31.13 -1.93 18.00
CA GLN A 21 31.05 -1.21 19.29
C GLN A 21 29.67 -1.30 19.94
N ALA A 22 28.65 -1.81 19.22
CA ALA A 22 27.29 -1.92 19.72
C ALA A 22 27.11 -3.16 20.60
N LYS A 23 26.51 -2.96 21.79
CA LYS A 23 26.10 -4.06 22.69
C LYS A 23 24.60 -4.29 22.52
N LEU A 24 24.22 -5.42 21.97
CA LEU A 24 22.85 -5.81 21.68
C LEU A 24 22.30 -6.73 22.76
N HIS A 25 20.99 -6.77 22.92
CA HIS A 25 20.26 -7.63 23.84
C HIS A 25 19.13 -8.36 23.11
N HIS A 26 18.59 -9.41 23.72
CA HIS A 26 17.42 -10.09 23.16
C HIS A 26 16.22 -9.14 23.14
N CYS A 27 15.55 -9.10 21.98
CA CYS A 27 14.37 -8.26 21.81
C CYS A 27 13.18 -8.82 22.62
N ALA A 28 12.30 -7.93 23.06
CA ALA A 28 10.96 -8.32 23.52
C ALA A 28 10.00 -8.65 22.37
N THR A 29 10.46 -8.51 21.12
CA THR A 29 9.77 -8.83 19.87
C THR A 29 10.23 -10.18 19.31
N ALA A 30 9.73 -10.56 18.13
CA ALA A 30 10.20 -11.74 17.40
C ALA A 30 11.63 -11.60 16.86
N ALA A 31 12.21 -10.39 16.86
CA ALA A 31 13.59 -10.15 16.43
C ALA A 31 14.59 -10.77 17.42
N PRO A 32 15.71 -11.35 16.95
CA PRO A 32 16.67 -11.99 17.83
C PRO A 32 17.47 -11.00 18.67
N TRP A 33 17.88 -9.85 18.10
CA TRP A 33 18.73 -8.86 18.73
C TRP A 33 18.27 -7.44 18.51
N CYS A 34 18.33 -6.62 19.56
CA CYS A 34 17.97 -5.21 19.53
C CYS A 34 19.10 -4.36 20.09
N GLY A 35 19.20 -3.16 19.55
CA GLY A 35 20.06 -2.09 20.06
C GLY A 35 19.31 -0.78 20.16
N THR A 36 19.86 0.12 20.96
CA THR A 36 19.46 1.52 21.03
C THR A 36 20.71 2.37 21.01
N LEU A 37 20.72 3.39 20.15
CA LEU A 37 21.80 4.36 20.07
C LEU A 37 21.28 5.71 20.51
N GLU A 38 21.87 6.27 21.58
CA GLU A 38 21.58 7.63 22.02
C GLU A 38 22.17 8.64 21.03
N ARG A 39 21.32 9.53 20.50
CA ARG A 39 21.71 10.58 19.54
C ARG A 39 21.36 11.97 20.11
N PRO A 40 22.08 13.03 19.76
CA PRO A 40 21.60 14.37 20.04
C PRO A 40 20.27 14.61 19.30
N LEU A 41 19.28 15.19 19.98
CA LEU A 41 18.03 15.60 19.35
C LEU A 41 18.32 16.63 18.26
N ASP A 42 19.12 17.64 18.60
CA ASP A 42 19.63 18.68 17.69
C ASP A 42 21.16 18.65 17.67
N PRO A 43 21.81 18.17 16.59
CA PRO A 43 23.26 18.18 16.48
C PRO A 43 23.89 19.58 16.53
N SER A 44 23.12 20.64 16.20
CA SER A 44 23.59 22.03 16.31
C SER A 44 23.66 22.53 17.76
N GLY A 45 22.99 21.84 18.69
CA GLY A 45 22.93 22.21 20.11
C GLY A 45 22.00 23.38 20.44
N VAL A 46 21.27 23.95 19.48
CA VAL A 46 20.32 25.05 19.71
C VAL A 46 19.11 24.56 20.53
N VAL A 47 18.63 23.33 20.27
CA VAL A 47 17.61 22.69 21.07
C VAL A 47 18.26 21.57 21.89
N PRO A 48 18.34 21.71 23.23
CA PRO A 48 18.95 20.67 24.05
C PRO A 48 18.12 19.41 24.09
N GLY A 49 18.78 18.28 24.30
CA GLY A 49 18.14 16.99 24.48
C GLY A 49 18.81 15.88 23.68
N LYS A 50 18.34 14.67 23.94
CA LYS A 50 18.79 13.43 23.29
C LYS A 50 17.59 12.64 22.86
N ILE A 51 17.79 11.75 21.90
CA ILE A 51 16.80 10.80 21.41
C ILE A 51 17.44 9.42 21.32
N ASP A 52 16.73 8.42 21.79
CA ASP A 52 17.12 7.03 21.65
C ASP A 52 16.60 6.50 20.30
N VAL A 53 17.50 6.04 19.45
CA VAL A 53 17.17 5.45 18.15
C VAL A 53 17.29 3.94 18.24
N TYR A 54 16.17 3.27 18.07
CA TYR A 54 16.02 1.82 18.19
C TYR A 54 16.26 1.14 16.86
N PHE A 55 16.92 -0.02 16.90
CA PHE A 55 17.11 -0.88 15.74
C PHE A 55 17.10 -2.37 16.11
N GLU A 56 16.75 -3.19 15.14
CA GLU A 56 16.83 -4.66 15.21
C GLU A 56 17.99 -5.14 14.35
N TYR A 57 18.70 -6.14 14.84
CA TYR A 57 19.81 -6.77 14.15
C TYR A 57 19.56 -8.27 14.00
N TYR A 58 19.62 -8.73 12.79
CA TYR A 58 19.42 -10.11 12.40
C TYR A 58 20.73 -10.68 11.83
N PRO A 59 21.49 -11.45 12.60
CA PRO A 59 22.70 -12.07 12.10
C PRO A 59 22.37 -13.02 10.94
N ARG A 60 23.32 -13.16 10.01
CA ARG A 60 23.20 -14.15 8.94
C ARG A 60 22.99 -15.56 9.50
N ALA A 61 22.20 -16.35 8.80
CA ALA A 61 21.82 -17.69 9.26
C ALA A 61 22.86 -18.79 8.89
N GLY A 62 23.73 -18.52 7.91
CA GLY A 62 24.68 -19.50 7.38
C GLY A 62 26.08 -19.40 7.97
N ALA A 63 26.86 -20.48 7.82
CA ALA A 63 28.30 -20.53 8.16
C ALA A 63 29.22 -20.02 7.03
N ALA A 64 28.68 -19.63 5.90
CA ALA A 64 29.43 -19.08 4.77
C ALA A 64 30.11 -17.75 5.11
N ALA A 65 31.13 -17.37 4.33
CA ALA A 65 31.78 -16.07 4.50
C ALA A 65 30.76 -14.93 4.39
N PRO A 66 30.87 -13.89 5.25
CA PRO A 66 29.94 -12.75 5.20
C PRO A 66 30.06 -11.99 3.87
N ALA A 67 28.94 -11.71 3.22
CA ALA A 67 28.87 -10.95 1.97
C ALA A 67 28.44 -9.50 2.16
N GLY A 68 28.23 -9.07 3.41
CA GLY A 68 27.84 -7.69 3.77
C GLY A 68 26.60 -7.63 4.65
N THR A 69 26.05 -6.43 4.77
CA THR A 69 24.87 -6.13 5.57
C THR A 69 23.78 -5.52 4.71
N LEU A 70 22.55 -5.98 4.89
CA LEU A 70 21.31 -5.42 4.33
C LEU A 70 20.75 -4.39 5.31
N VAL A 71 20.17 -3.34 4.79
CA VAL A 71 19.36 -2.38 5.56
C VAL A 71 18.02 -2.22 4.86
N ALA A 72 16.93 -2.23 5.61
CA ALA A 72 15.60 -1.92 5.10
C ALA A 72 15.01 -0.70 5.81
N THR A 73 14.32 0.14 5.05
CA THR A 73 13.64 1.34 5.55
C THR A 73 12.25 1.45 4.93
N GLU A 74 11.29 1.82 5.79
CA GLU A 74 9.86 1.78 5.55
C GLU A 74 9.32 3.07 4.95
N GLY A 75 8.17 2.94 4.29
CA GLY A 75 7.38 4.02 3.71
C GLY A 75 6.58 4.87 4.70
N GLY A 76 5.58 5.52 4.20
CA GLY A 76 4.67 6.40 4.92
C GLY A 76 4.77 7.86 4.46
N PRO A 77 5.54 8.73 5.12
CA PRO A 77 6.31 8.59 6.35
C PRO A 77 5.44 8.29 7.58
N GLY A 78 6.07 7.74 8.64
CA GLY A 78 5.40 7.51 9.92
C GLY A 78 5.28 6.05 10.35
N PHE A 79 5.43 5.09 9.44
CA PHE A 79 5.54 3.68 9.80
C PHE A 79 6.94 3.37 10.35
N PRO A 80 7.04 2.65 11.47
CA PRO A 80 8.33 2.13 11.92
C PRO A 80 8.72 0.91 11.09
N ALA A 81 9.96 0.86 10.60
CA ALA A 81 10.42 -0.25 9.77
C ALA A 81 10.39 -1.60 10.50
N THR A 82 10.45 -1.59 11.83
CA THR A 82 10.36 -2.81 12.63
C THR A 82 8.96 -3.44 12.66
N GLU A 83 7.89 -2.74 12.30
CA GLU A 83 6.56 -3.34 12.13
C GLU A 83 6.44 -4.13 10.80
N SER A 84 7.20 -3.77 9.77
CA SER A 84 7.27 -4.47 8.48
C SER A 84 8.38 -5.53 8.43
N ARG A 85 8.95 -5.91 9.59
CA ARG A 85 10.07 -6.88 9.67
C ARG A 85 9.80 -8.20 8.97
N GLU A 86 8.58 -8.72 9.05
CA GLU A 86 8.23 -9.99 8.43
C GLU A 86 8.28 -9.93 6.91
N GLU A 87 7.91 -8.80 6.33
CA GLU A 87 7.98 -8.56 4.88
C GLU A 87 9.43 -8.44 4.41
N TYR A 88 10.27 -7.72 5.15
CA TYR A 88 11.71 -7.62 4.85
C TYR A 88 12.44 -8.95 5.06
N LEU A 89 12.10 -9.70 6.11
CA LEU A 89 12.64 -11.02 6.31
C LEU A 89 12.25 -11.98 5.19
N ALA A 90 11.02 -11.90 4.68
CA ALA A 90 10.57 -12.70 3.55
C ALA A 90 11.25 -12.28 2.25
N LEU A 91 11.41 -10.95 2.00
CA LEU A 91 12.14 -10.44 0.84
C LEU A 91 13.59 -10.94 0.84
N PHE A 92 14.29 -10.84 1.96
CA PHE A 92 15.72 -11.12 2.04
C PHE A 92 16.07 -12.54 2.51
N GLU A 93 15.09 -13.42 2.76
CA GLU A 93 15.34 -14.77 3.27
C GLU A 93 16.47 -15.52 2.54
N PRO A 94 16.52 -15.57 1.18
CA PRO A 94 17.60 -16.26 0.49
C PRO A 94 18.99 -15.62 0.66
N LEU A 95 19.05 -14.31 0.88
CA LEU A 95 20.30 -13.55 1.05
C LEU A 95 20.88 -13.68 2.46
N ARG A 96 20.05 -14.00 3.45
CA ARG A 96 20.44 -14.10 4.86
C ARG A 96 21.37 -15.26 5.17
N ALA A 97 21.58 -16.18 4.25
CA ALA A 97 22.62 -17.19 4.38
C ALA A 97 24.03 -16.57 4.53
N THR A 98 24.25 -15.39 3.91
CA THR A 98 25.55 -14.73 3.87
C THR A 98 25.54 -13.27 4.33
N ARG A 99 24.36 -12.66 4.56
CA ARG A 99 24.21 -11.24 4.92
C ARG A 99 23.48 -11.07 6.25
N ASP A 100 23.97 -10.14 7.04
CA ASP A 100 23.25 -9.63 8.21
C ASP A 100 22.15 -8.66 7.72
N LEU A 101 21.13 -8.41 8.56
CA LEU A 101 20.08 -7.45 8.27
C LEU A 101 19.91 -6.50 9.45
N VAL A 102 19.83 -5.20 9.17
CA VAL A 102 19.53 -4.14 10.13
C VAL A 102 18.21 -3.47 9.72
N ILE A 103 17.33 -3.31 10.69
CA ILE A 103 16.05 -2.59 10.53
C ILE A 103 15.98 -1.52 11.62
N MET A 104 15.91 -0.25 11.23
CA MET A 104 15.90 0.89 12.16
C MET A 104 14.53 1.58 12.14
N ASP A 105 13.97 1.85 13.31
CA ASP A 105 12.88 2.82 13.43
C ASP A 105 13.44 4.23 13.30
N ASN A 106 12.94 5.00 12.35
CA ASN A 106 13.32 6.40 12.21
C ASN A 106 12.95 7.19 13.48
N ARG A 107 13.76 8.21 13.84
CA ARG A 107 13.42 9.12 14.95
C ARG A 107 11.97 9.59 14.87
N GLY A 108 11.21 9.47 15.95
CA GLY A 108 9.80 9.82 16.00
C GLY A 108 8.82 8.73 15.55
N THR A 109 9.31 7.50 15.23
CA THR A 109 8.47 6.33 14.97
C THR A 109 8.75 5.19 15.96
N GLY A 110 7.84 4.25 16.06
CA GLY A 110 8.02 3.00 16.77
C GLY A 110 8.68 3.17 18.13
N ARG A 111 9.80 2.47 18.34
CA ARG A 111 10.57 2.54 19.58
C ARG A 111 11.60 3.65 19.61
N SER A 112 11.73 4.43 18.53
CA SER A 112 12.59 5.61 18.42
C SER A 112 11.84 6.89 18.81
N ALA A 113 11.26 6.91 20.02
CA ALA A 113 10.51 8.03 20.59
C ALA A 113 9.33 8.50 19.71
N ALA A 114 8.44 7.55 19.35
CA ALA A 114 7.27 7.81 18.52
C ALA A 114 6.50 9.08 18.94
N ILE A 115 6.17 9.94 17.97
CA ILE A 115 5.47 11.20 18.22
C ILE A 115 3.95 10.90 18.35
N ALA A 116 3.47 10.89 19.59
CA ALA A 116 2.07 10.68 19.92
C ALA A 116 1.30 12.01 19.98
N CYS A 117 0.96 12.56 18.84
CA CYS A 117 0.06 13.72 18.76
C CYS A 117 -1.39 13.26 18.83
N THR A 118 -1.96 13.10 20.02
CA THR A 118 -3.30 12.54 20.24
C THR A 118 -4.39 13.11 19.32
N PRO A 119 -4.55 14.44 19.14
CA PRO A 119 -5.60 14.97 18.26
C PRO A 119 -5.41 14.60 16.79
N LEU A 120 -4.19 14.35 16.35
CA LEU A 120 -3.85 13.94 14.99
C LEU A 120 -3.90 12.42 14.85
N GLN A 121 -3.41 11.70 15.86
CA GLN A 121 -3.35 10.24 15.89
C GLN A 121 -4.74 9.59 15.92
N GLU A 122 -5.67 10.18 16.67
CA GLU A 122 -7.04 9.68 16.83
C GLU A 122 -8.04 10.33 15.86
N ALA A 123 -7.60 11.26 15.02
CA ALA A 123 -8.47 11.94 14.07
C ALA A 123 -8.92 10.98 12.96
N PRO A 124 -10.22 10.88 12.67
CA PRO A 124 -10.71 10.05 11.57
C PRO A 124 -10.29 10.59 10.20
N VAL A 125 -10.01 11.90 10.11
CA VAL A 125 -9.51 12.58 8.92
C VAL A 125 -8.46 13.59 9.35
N LEU A 126 -7.32 13.61 8.67
CA LEU A 126 -6.28 14.63 8.88
C LEU A 126 -6.85 16.02 8.55
N SER A 127 -6.58 16.99 9.40
CA SER A 127 -6.93 18.39 9.16
C SER A 127 -5.72 19.31 9.39
N GLU A 128 -5.65 20.42 8.65
CA GLU A 128 -4.61 21.44 8.86
C GLU A 128 -4.51 21.88 10.34
N ALA A 129 -5.66 21.99 11.01
CA ALA A 129 -5.72 22.42 12.41
C ALA A 129 -5.05 21.41 13.34
N ASN A 130 -5.30 20.09 13.14
CA ASN A 130 -4.71 19.02 13.94
C ASN A 130 -3.21 18.89 13.65
N ILE A 131 -2.80 19.02 12.38
CA ILE A 131 -1.39 19.05 11.98
C ILE A 131 -0.67 20.23 12.64
N GLY A 132 -1.25 21.42 12.59
CA GLY A 132 -0.71 22.60 13.25
C GLY A 132 -0.66 22.48 14.78
N ALA A 133 -1.67 21.86 15.39
CA ALA A 133 -1.70 21.60 16.83
C ALA A 133 -0.59 20.63 17.25
N CYS A 134 -0.37 19.56 16.47
CA CYS A 134 0.74 18.64 16.67
C CYS A 134 2.09 19.35 16.61
N GLY A 135 2.36 20.12 15.55
CA GLY A 135 3.60 20.87 15.44
C GLY A 135 3.83 21.85 16.60
N ARG A 136 2.78 22.53 17.04
CA ARG A 136 2.89 23.41 18.22
C ARG A 136 3.20 22.64 19.51
N SER A 137 2.68 21.43 19.68
CA SER A 137 2.99 20.61 20.87
C SER A 137 4.44 20.13 20.90
N LEU A 138 5.06 19.94 19.73
CA LEU A 138 6.49 19.63 19.60
C LEU A 138 7.38 20.85 19.93
N GLY A 139 6.84 22.06 19.84
CA GLY A 139 7.57 23.28 20.15
C GLY A 139 8.83 23.44 19.30
N PRO A 140 10.01 23.75 19.92
CA PRO A 140 11.27 23.92 19.19
C PRO A 140 11.74 22.68 18.43
N SER A 141 11.33 21.49 18.83
CA SER A 141 11.76 20.23 18.20
C SER A 141 10.98 19.86 16.95
N ALA A 142 9.95 20.62 16.57
CA ALA A 142 9.11 20.32 15.39
C ALA A 142 9.91 20.21 14.07
N SER A 143 11.07 20.82 13.94
CA SER A 143 11.97 20.76 12.77
C SER A 143 13.10 19.73 12.89
N LEU A 144 13.11 18.88 13.94
CA LEU A 144 14.23 17.99 14.25
C LEU A 144 13.92 16.51 13.95
N TYR A 145 12.83 16.24 13.26
CA TYR A 145 12.39 14.89 12.87
C TYR A 145 12.45 14.66 11.36
N GLY A 146 13.14 15.51 10.61
CA GLY A 146 13.31 15.39 9.17
C GLY A 146 14.20 14.22 8.75
N THR A 147 14.10 13.86 7.48
CA THR A 147 14.78 12.70 6.87
C THR A 147 16.31 12.81 6.95
N ALA A 148 16.88 14.01 6.83
CA ALA A 148 18.32 14.22 6.93
C ALA A 148 18.88 13.73 8.28
N LEU A 149 18.25 14.12 9.39
CA LEU A 149 18.68 13.69 10.73
C LEU A 149 18.43 12.20 10.97
N ALA A 150 17.38 11.63 10.42
CA ALA A 150 17.13 10.18 10.47
C ALA A 150 18.20 9.39 9.67
N GLY A 151 18.65 9.93 8.54
CA GLY A 151 19.79 9.39 7.79
C GLY A 151 21.10 9.43 8.59
N ASP A 152 21.37 10.54 9.28
CA ASP A 152 22.55 10.67 10.14
C ASP A 152 22.51 9.72 11.35
N ASP A 153 21.31 9.36 11.82
CA ASP A 153 21.14 8.35 12.88
C ASP A 153 21.48 6.94 12.35
N LEU A 154 20.98 6.58 11.16
CA LEU A 154 21.33 5.30 10.53
C LEU A 154 22.84 5.20 10.31
N ALA A 155 23.47 6.26 9.79
CA ALA A 155 24.91 6.29 9.58
C ALA A 155 25.70 5.99 10.86
N ALA A 156 25.30 6.59 11.98
CA ALA A 156 25.92 6.35 13.28
C ALA A 156 25.70 4.92 13.81
N ILE A 157 24.52 4.32 13.56
CA ILE A 157 24.24 2.93 13.91
C ILE A 157 25.15 1.98 13.11
N LEU A 158 25.27 2.19 11.80
CA LEU A 158 26.12 1.37 10.93
C LEU A 158 27.59 1.49 11.32
N GLU A 159 28.05 2.67 11.70
CA GLU A 159 29.39 2.89 12.24
C GLU A 159 29.60 2.13 13.55
N ALA A 160 28.65 2.24 14.49
CA ALA A 160 28.72 1.53 15.78
C ALA A 160 28.71 0.00 15.60
N LEU A 161 27.98 -0.52 14.62
CA LEU A 161 27.95 -1.93 14.25
C LEU A 161 29.20 -2.39 13.48
N GLY A 162 29.94 -1.45 12.85
CA GLY A 162 31.10 -1.76 12.04
C GLY A 162 30.77 -2.58 10.77
N THR A 163 29.64 -2.29 10.14
CA THR A 163 29.11 -3.09 9.03
C THR A 163 29.90 -2.98 7.73
N GLY A 164 30.71 -1.94 7.55
CA GLY A 164 31.21 -1.55 6.23
C GLY A 164 30.08 -1.02 5.32
N PRO A 165 30.32 -0.87 4.01
CA PRO A 165 29.28 -0.44 3.07
C PRO A 165 28.13 -1.44 2.98
N VAL A 166 26.88 -0.95 3.04
CA VAL A 166 25.66 -1.75 3.09
C VAL A 166 24.88 -1.73 1.77
N ASP A 167 24.01 -2.71 1.60
CA ASP A 167 22.96 -2.70 0.57
C ASP A 167 21.69 -2.13 1.22
N LEU A 168 21.25 -0.94 0.80
CA LEU A 168 20.09 -0.24 1.37
C LEU A 168 18.88 -0.42 0.45
N TYR A 169 17.80 -0.95 1.00
CA TYR A 169 16.49 -1.04 0.37
C TYR A 169 15.55 -0.02 1.03
N GLY A 170 14.83 0.75 0.22
CA GLY A 170 13.75 1.62 0.65
C GLY A 170 12.53 1.43 -0.22
N ASP A 171 11.35 1.42 0.40
CA ASP A 171 10.07 1.41 -0.29
C ASP A 171 9.26 2.67 -0.01
N SER A 172 8.52 3.16 -1.02
CA SER A 172 7.68 4.36 -0.89
C SER A 172 8.47 5.56 -0.32
N TYR A 173 8.06 6.16 0.80
CA TYR A 173 8.85 7.21 1.48
C TYR A 173 10.27 6.71 1.85
N GLY A 174 10.43 5.42 2.13
CA GLY A 174 11.75 4.84 2.34
C GLY A 174 12.72 5.08 1.17
N THR A 175 12.21 5.31 -0.05
CA THR A 175 13.04 5.70 -1.21
C THR A 175 13.53 7.14 -1.10
N TYR A 176 12.73 8.05 -0.54
CA TYR A 176 13.13 9.42 -0.23
C TYR A 176 14.24 9.42 0.83
N PHE A 177 14.03 8.65 1.90
CA PHE A 177 15.04 8.42 2.93
C PHE A 177 16.34 7.86 2.35
N ALA A 178 16.24 6.81 1.54
CA ALA A 178 17.40 6.13 0.96
C ALA A 178 18.21 7.01 -0.01
N GLN A 179 17.56 7.85 -0.81
CA GLN A 179 18.21 8.87 -1.65
C GLN A 179 18.90 9.93 -0.78
N THR A 180 18.23 10.43 0.28
CA THR A 180 18.82 11.38 1.24
C THR A 180 20.05 10.77 1.90
N PHE A 181 19.98 9.52 2.34
CA PHE A 181 21.11 8.79 2.90
C PHE A 181 22.27 8.66 1.90
N ALA A 182 21.97 8.34 0.65
CA ALA A 182 22.97 8.19 -0.41
C ALA A 182 23.74 9.50 -0.68
N LEU A 183 23.07 10.65 -0.62
CA LEU A 183 23.70 11.94 -0.80
C LEU A 183 24.57 12.36 0.41
N ARG A 184 24.15 12.02 1.62
CA ARG A 184 24.82 12.42 2.85
C ARG A 184 25.93 11.46 3.27
N HIS A 185 25.77 10.17 3.02
CA HIS A 185 26.66 9.10 3.48
C HIS A 185 27.05 8.11 2.35
N PRO A 186 27.50 8.59 1.17
CA PRO A 186 27.72 7.74 0.00
C PRO A 186 28.75 6.63 0.23
N THR A 187 29.73 6.83 1.11
CA THR A 187 30.78 5.84 1.42
C THR A 187 30.28 4.67 2.27
N GLN A 188 29.12 4.80 2.89
CA GLN A 188 28.48 3.70 3.64
C GLN A 188 27.58 2.83 2.76
N LEU A 189 27.47 3.10 1.46
CA LEU A 189 26.66 2.33 0.54
C LEU A 189 27.48 1.48 -0.42
N ARG A 190 27.11 0.22 -0.58
CA ARG A 190 27.53 -0.67 -1.64
C ARG A 190 26.56 -0.62 -2.83
N SER A 191 25.27 -0.61 -2.52
CA SER A 191 24.19 -0.48 -3.51
C SER A 191 22.93 0.10 -2.89
N LEU A 192 22.02 0.57 -3.76
CA LEU A 192 20.76 1.19 -3.38
C LEU A 192 19.60 0.57 -4.17
N VAL A 193 18.52 0.22 -3.50
CA VAL A 193 17.27 -0.24 -4.10
C VAL A 193 16.13 0.70 -3.71
N LEU A 194 15.42 1.21 -4.71
CA LEU A 194 14.33 2.16 -4.57
C LEU A 194 13.06 1.54 -5.16
N ASP A 195 12.17 1.04 -4.32
CA ASP A 195 10.91 0.39 -4.72
C ASP A 195 9.71 1.32 -4.52
N GLY A 196 9.08 1.75 -5.61
CA GLY A 196 8.09 2.80 -5.59
C GLY A 196 8.72 4.18 -5.31
N ALA A 197 9.68 4.57 -6.16
CA ALA A 197 10.49 5.76 -5.98
C ALA A 197 9.83 7.03 -6.50
N TYR A 198 10.19 8.16 -5.86
CA TYR A 198 9.94 9.50 -6.35
C TYR A 198 11.16 10.40 -6.06
N PRO A 199 11.39 11.47 -6.84
CA PRO A 199 12.58 12.30 -6.67
C PRO A 199 12.50 13.14 -5.39
N LEU A 200 13.65 13.63 -4.91
CA LEU A 200 13.71 14.51 -3.73
C LEU A 200 13.21 15.92 -4.04
N ASP A 201 13.29 16.34 -5.29
CA ASP A 201 12.87 17.65 -5.82
C ASP A 201 12.51 17.56 -7.31
N GLY A 202 11.98 18.63 -7.85
CA GLY A 202 11.68 18.73 -9.29
C GLY A 202 10.80 19.91 -9.66
N PRO A 203 10.61 20.15 -10.97
CA PRO A 203 9.71 21.18 -11.45
C PRO A 203 8.27 20.92 -10.97
N ASP A 204 7.62 21.96 -10.48
CA ASP A 204 6.23 21.87 -9.97
C ASP A 204 6.04 20.83 -8.85
N TYR A 205 7.12 20.39 -8.19
CA TYR A 205 7.10 19.34 -7.18
C TYR A 205 5.96 19.44 -6.18
N PRO A 206 5.66 20.61 -5.56
CA PRO A 206 4.58 20.73 -4.59
C PRO A 206 3.16 20.49 -5.16
N TRP A 207 3.02 20.41 -6.50
CA TRP A 207 1.76 20.16 -7.19
C TRP A 207 1.58 18.70 -7.59
N TYR A 208 2.57 17.83 -7.34
CA TYR A 208 2.53 16.41 -7.73
C TYR A 208 2.16 16.22 -9.21
N PRO A 209 2.98 16.72 -10.17
CA PRO A 209 2.58 16.85 -11.57
C PRO A 209 2.28 15.53 -12.26
N HIS A 210 2.80 14.41 -11.76
CA HIS A 210 2.59 13.08 -12.35
C HIS A 210 1.42 12.31 -11.72
N TYR A 211 0.84 12.80 -10.61
CA TYR A 211 -0.17 12.08 -9.83
C TYR A 211 -1.48 11.85 -10.59
N ALA A 212 -2.06 12.92 -11.16
CA ALA A 212 -3.31 12.80 -11.93
C ALA A 212 -3.12 12.12 -13.29
N PRO A 213 -2.06 12.37 -14.07
CA PRO A 213 -1.76 11.56 -15.25
C PRO A 213 -1.68 10.06 -14.95
N ALA A 214 -0.93 9.66 -13.92
CA ALA A 214 -0.79 8.26 -13.53
C ALA A 214 -2.11 7.64 -13.06
N MET A 215 -2.94 8.38 -12.32
CA MET A 215 -4.28 7.93 -11.95
C MET A 215 -5.13 7.61 -13.19
N ARG A 216 -5.15 8.48 -14.20
CA ARG A 216 -5.88 8.22 -15.45
C ARG A 216 -5.31 7.03 -16.20
N GLU A 217 -4.00 6.95 -16.33
CA GLU A 217 -3.32 5.84 -16.99
C GLU A 217 -3.57 4.51 -16.30
N LYS A 218 -3.58 4.46 -14.97
CA LYS A 218 -3.90 3.27 -14.19
C LYS A 218 -5.24 2.65 -14.62
N PHE A 219 -6.30 3.45 -14.64
CA PHE A 219 -7.63 2.97 -15.03
C PHE A 219 -7.71 2.58 -16.51
N ASN A 220 -7.12 3.38 -17.40
CA ASN A 220 -7.13 3.10 -18.82
C ASN A 220 -6.34 1.83 -19.17
N ARG A 221 -5.13 1.66 -18.62
CA ARG A 221 -4.30 0.46 -18.83
C ARG A 221 -4.95 -0.79 -18.26
N ALA A 222 -5.53 -0.69 -17.05
CA ALA A 222 -6.26 -1.80 -16.47
C ALA A 222 -7.45 -2.24 -17.34
N CYS A 223 -8.20 -1.28 -17.93
CA CYS A 223 -9.29 -1.55 -18.87
C CYS A 223 -8.77 -2.18 -20.18
N GLU A 224 -7.77 -1.59 -20.81
CA GLU A 224 -7.18 -2.06 -22.06
C GLU A 224 -6.72 -3.53 -21.97
N ARG A 225 -6.12 -3.90 -20.84
CA ARG A 225 -5.55 -5.24 -20.62
C ARG A 225 -6.54 -6.26 -20.08
N SER A 226 -7.68 -5.81 -19.54
CA SER A 226 -8.68 -6.69 -18.93
C SER A 226 -9.74 -7.14 -19.92
N PRO A 227 -9.97 -8.46 -20.10
CA PRO A 227 -11.08 -8.95 -20.92
C PRO A 227 -12.46 -8.43 -20.48
N GLY A 228 -12.60 -8.06 -19.20
CA GLY A 228 -13.84 -7.50 -18.64
C GLY A 228 -14.17 -6.09 -19.12
N CYS A 229 -13.22 -5.37 -19.71
CA CYS A 229 -13.38 -3.99 -20.14
C CYS A 229 -12.99 -3.77 -21.61
N SER A 230 -11.94 -4.40 -22.09
CA SER A 230 -11.40 -4.20 -23.45
C SER A 230 -12.41 -4.46 -24.59
N GLY A 231 -13.45 -5.23 -24.33
CA GLY A 231 -14.56 -5.45 -25.28
C GLY A 231 -15.64 -4.37 -25.26
N ILE A 232 -15.53 -3.35 -24.40
CA ILE A 232 -16.49 -2.24 -24.29
C ILE A 232 -15.92 -1.05 -25.05
N PRO A 233 -16.67 -0.39 -25.95
CA PRO A 233 -16.19 0.78 -26.69
C PRO A 233 -15.76 1.92 -25.77
N GLY A 234 -14.60 2.52 -26.04
CA GLY A 234 -14.00 3.58 -25.22
C GLY A 234 -12.98 3.05 -24.22
N ASN A 235 -12.46 3.93 -23.38
CA ASN A 235 -11.53 3.64 -22.31
C ASN A 235 -12.18 3.89 -20.93
N SER A 236 -11.54 3.49 -19.86
CA SER A 236 -12.11 3.59 -18.52
C SER A 236 -12.46 5.04 -18.13
N MET A 237 -11.63 6.01 -18.52
CA MET A 237 -11.91 7.42 -18.23
C MET A 237 -13.15 7.94 -18.98
N GLU A 238 -13.37 7.47 -20.22
CA GLU A 238 -14.59 7.78 -21.00
C GLU A 238 -15.84 7.13 -20.36
N HIS A 239 -15.70 5.92 -19.80
CA HIS A 239 -16.80 5.25 -19.07
C HIS A 239 -17.14 5.95 -17.75
N ILE A 240 -16.15 6.51 -17.06
CA ILE A 240 -16.32 7.20 -15.77
C ILE A 240 -16.87 8.63 -15.95
N ALA A 241 -16.54 9.31 -17.05
CA ALA A 241 -16.90 10.71 -17.27
C ALA A 241 -18.40 11.02 -17.13
N PRO A 242 -19.36 10.21 -17.63
CA PRO A 242 -20.79 10.45 -17.41
C PRO A 242 -21.21 10.40 -15.94
N ALA A 243 -20.63 9.47 -15.15
CA ALA A 243 -20.91 9.42 -13.71
C ALA A 243 -20.35 10.64 -13.00
N LEU A 244 -19.13 11.08 -13.32
CA LEU A 244 -18.53 12.31 -12.79
C LEU A 244 -19.39 13.53 -13.08
N LYS A 245 -19.94 13.66 -14.30
CA LYS A 245 -20.87 14.72 -14.67
C LYS A 245 -22.12 14.71 -13.77
N LEU A 246 -22.76 13.55 -13.60
CA LEU A 246 -23.94 13.43 -12.74
C LEU A 246 -23.65 13.79 -11.28
N LEU A 247 -22.47 13.40 -10.75
CA LEU A 247 -22.03 13.69 -9.38
C LEU A 247 -21.79 15.20 -9.16
N ARG A 248 -21.38 15.94 -10.20
CA ARG A 248 -21.25 17.40 -10.18
C ARG A 248 -22.59 18.10 -10.22
N GLU A 249 -23.49 17.65 -11.08
CA GLU A 249 -24.80 18.28 -11.28
C GLU A 249 -25.76 18.04 -10.11
N LYS A 250 -25.66 16.86 -9.47
CA LYS A 250 -26.65 16.43 -8.46
C LYS A 250 -25.96 15.72 -7.28
N PRO A 251 -25.10 16.44 -6.52
CA PRO A 251 -24.54 15.86 -5.30
C PRO A 251 -25.65 15.64 -4.25
N TYR A 252 -25.52 14.60 -3.43
CA TYR A 252 -26.48 14.32 -2.36
C TYR A 252 -25.79 13.59 -1.20
N THR A 253 -26.44 13.52 -0.04
CA THR A 253 -25.94 12.75 1.10
C THR A 253 -26.46 11.31 1.03
N ALA A 254 -25.57 10.35 1.22
CA ALA A 254 -25.92 8.94 1.35
C ALA A 254 -25.56 8.41 2.74
N HIS A 255 -26.33 7.38 3.16
CA HIS A 255 -26.09 6.58 4.35
C HIS A 255 -25.86 5.15 3.90
N VAL A 256 -24.62 4.69 3.95
CA VAL A 256 -24.22 3.37 3.44
C VAL A 256 -23.82 2.48 4.62
N ARG A 257 -24.44 1.32 4.71
CA ARG A 257 -24.06 0.31 5.70
C ARG A 257 -22.82 -0.44 5.18
N THR A 258 -21.74 -0.46 5.94
CA THR A 258 -20.45 -1.10 5.55
C THR A 258 -20.17 -2.40 6.30
N ALA A 259 -20.70 -2.51 7.51
CA ALA A 259 -20.63 -3.71 8.35
C ALA A 259 -21.87 -3.82 9.21
N PRO A 260 -22.15 -4.97 9.87
CA PRO A 260 -23.22 -5.07 10.84
C PRO A 260 -23.10 -3.95 11.90
N GLY A 261 -24.15 -3.14 12.03
CA GLY A 261 -24.18 -2.03 12.98
C GLY A 261 -23.40 -0.76 12.58
N ARG A 262 -22.65 -0.76 11.48
CA ARG A 262 -21.87 0.41 11.02
C ARG A 262 -22.50 1.06 9.80
N VAL A 263 -22.75 2.36 9.89
CA VAL A 263 -23.27 3.21 8.80
C VAL A 263 -22.31 4.36 8.57
N VAL A 264 -21.88 4.54 7.34
CA VAL A 264 -21.07 5.68 6.90
C VAL A 264 -21.97 6.69 6.21
N THR A 265 -21.91 7.94 6.65
CA THR A 265 -22.65 9.04 6.06
C THR A 265 -21.70 9.99 5.34
N PHE A 266 -21.92 10.23 4.06
CA PHE A 266 -21.03 11.06 3.26
C PHE A 266 -21.74 11.76 2.10
N SER A 267 -21.07 12.77 1.54
CA SER A 267 -21.53 13.44 0.32
C SER A 267 -21.15 12.62 -0.91
N VAL A 268 -22.14 12.17 -1.65
CA VAL A 268 -21.94 11.54 -2.97
C VAL A 268 -21.69 12.65 -3.99
N SER A 269 -20.44 12.84 -4.35
CA SER A 269 -19.96 14.00 -5.12
C SER A 269 -18.75 13.64 -5.97
N ALA A 270 -18.33 14.56 -6.84
CA ALA A 270 -17.11 14.43 -7.62
C ALA A 270 -15.87 14.25 -6.73
N SER A 271 -15.77 14.98 -5.63
CA SER A 271 -14.63 14.83 -4.67
C SER A 271 -14.60 13.46 -4.01
N GLN A 272 -15.76 12.85 -3.73
CA GLN A 272 -15.81 11.50 -3.20
C GLN A 272 -15.38 10.45 -4.25
N LEU A 273 -15.72 10.65 -5.52
CA LEU A 273 -15.19 9.84 -6.61
C LEU A 273 -13.67 10.04 -6.75
N ALA A 274 -13.18 11.28 -6.63
CA ALA A 274 -11.74 11.55 -6.59
C ALA A 274 -11.05 10.76 -5.47
N THR A 275 -11.64 10.71 -4.27
CA THR A 275 -11.11 9.91 -3.15
C THR A 275 -10.97 8.44 -3.52
N VAL A 276 -11.97 7.84 -4.19
CA VAL A 276 -11.90 6.45 -4.68
C VAL A 276 -10.76 6.27 -5.68
N MET A 277 -10.58 7.21 -6.61
CA MET A 277 -9.64 7.05 -7.72
C MET A 277 -8.19 7.36 -7.34
N PHE A 278 -7.96 8.37 -6.51
CA PHE A 278 -6.62 8.73 -6.05
C PHE A 278 -6.13 7.86 -4.88
N GLY A 279 -7.01 7.49 -3.96
CA GLY A 279 -6.68 6.75 -2.76
C GLY A 279 -6.44 5.25 -2.93
N SER A 280 -6.26 4.76 -4.13
CA SER A 280 -6.26 3.32 -4.44
C SER A 280 -4.88 2.67 -4.40
N ALA A 281 -3.96 3.07 -3.54
CA ALA A 281 -2.62 2.49 -3.54
C ALA A 281 -2.65 0.99 -3.39
N PRO A 282 -3.07 0.19 -2.54
CA PRO A 282 -3.18 -1.26 -2.66
C PRO A 282 -4.60 -1.78 -2.91
N ALA A 283 -5.63 -0.92 -2.97
CA ALA A 283 -7.01 -1.37 -3.02
C ALA A 283 -7.39 -1.91 -4.40
N LEU A 284 -7.02 -3.16 -4.66
CA LEU A 284 -7.34 -3.90 -5.88
C LEU A 284 -8.84 -3.81 -6.23
N ALA A 285 -9.73 -3.85 -5.22
CA ALA A 285 -11.17 -3.76 -5.40
C ALA A 285 -11.57 -2.44 -6.09
N SER A 286 -10.99 -1.28 -5.71
CA SER A 286 -11.34 -0.01 -6.36
C SER A 286 -10.92 0.02 -7.83
N VAL A 287 -9.75 -0.50 -8.18
CA VAL A 287 -9.31 -0.58 -9.58
C VAL A 287 -10.19 -1.54 -10.36
N ARG A 288 -10.52 -2.71 -9.81
CA ARG A 288 -11.35 -3.74 -10.47
C ARG A 288 -12.77 -3.27 -10.72
N GLU A 289 -13.34 -2.44 -9.87
CA GLU A 289 -14.77 -2.18 -9.82
C GLU A 289 -15.18 -0.78 -10.33
N THR A 290 -14.30 0.24 -10.23
CA THR A 290 -14.69 1.65 -10.47
C THR A 290 -15.30 1.89 -11.85
N ASP A 291 -14.74 1.31 -12.91
CA ASP A 291 -15.29 1.44 -14.27
C ASP A 291 -16.73 0.92 -14.36
N ALA A 292 -16.93 -0.34 -13.96
CA ALA A 292 -18.27 -0.97 -14.00
C ALA A 292 -19.25 -0.30 -13.02
N ALA A 293 -18.77 0.16 -11.85
CA ALA A 293 -19.57 0.87 -10.87
C ALA A 293 -20.04 2.25 -11.38
N ALA A 294 -19.17 2.97 -12.10
CA ALA A 294 -19.53 4.22 -12.76
C ALA A 294 -20.60 4.01 -13.84
N ARG A 295 -20.45 2.99 -14.68
CA ARG A 295 -21.45 2.62 -15.68
C ARG A 295 -22.78 2.18 -15.05
N ALA A 296 -22.71 1.39 -13.97
CA ALA A 296 -23.92 0.99 -13.22
C ALA A 296 -24.65 2.19 -12.63
N TYR A 297 -23.89 3.16 -12.06
CA TYR A 297 -24.44 4.40 -11.50
C TYR A 297 -25.20 5.21 -12.55
N VAL A 298 -24.64 5.38 -13.76
CA VAL A 298 -25.28 6.04 -14.89
C VAL A 298 -26.56 5.29 -15.31
N GLY A 299 -26.55 3.96 -15.26
CA GLY A 299 -27.70 3.08 -15.51
C GLY A 299 -28.74 3.03 -14.38
N GLY A 300 -28.56 3.80 -13.30
CA GLY A 300 -29.49 3.88 -12.16
C GLY A 300 -29.23 2.88 -11.03
N ASP A 301 -28.26 1.98 -11.16
CA ASP A 301 -27.80 1.11 -10.08
C ASP A 301 -26.67 1.79 -9.28
N ARG A 302 -27.05 2.39 -8.15
CA ARG A 302 -26.12 3.20 -7.34
C ARG A 302 -25.29 2.35 -6.36
N ALA A 303 -25.71 1.12 -6.04
CA ALA A 303 -25.13 0.33 -4.95
C ALA A 303 -23.62 0.09 -5.11
N PRO A 304 -23.08 -0.29 -6.29
CA PRO A 304 -21.64 -0.53 -6.44
C PRO A 304 -20.77 0.70 -6.15
N LEU A 305 -21.14 1.85 -6.75
CA LEU A 305 -20.34 3.07 -6.58
C LEU A 305 -20.44 3.63 -5.15
N LEU A 306 -21.63 3.57 -4.53
CA LEU A 306 -21.81 4.00 -3.14
C LEU A 306 -21.01 3.13 -2.17
N ARG A 307 -20.91 1.81 -2.42
CA ARG A 307 -20.07 0.91 -1.63
C ARG A 307 -18.59 1.31 -1.73
N LEU A 308 -18.06 1.49 -2.93
CA LEU A 308 -16.67 1.91 -3.13
C LEU A 308 -16.37 3.27 -2.44
N MET A 309 -17.29 4.22 -2.53
CA MET A 309 -17.16 5.51 -1.86
C MET A 309 -17.16 5.37 -0.33
N ALA A 310 -18.01 4.51 0.23
CA ALA A 310 -18.04 4.25 1.66
C ALA A 310 -16.77 3.51 2.13
N GLU A 311 -16.32 2.51 1.37
CA GLU A 311 -15.11 1.75 1.65
C GLU A 311 -13.85 2.63 1.58
N SER A 312 -13.77 3.59 0.65
CA SER A 312 -12.63 4.52 0.57
C SER A 312 -12.51 5.44 1.79
N LEU A 313 -13.62 5.75 2.45
CA LEU A 313 -13.62 6.51 3.70
C LEU A 313 -13.26 5.63 4.91
N THR A 314 -13.75 4.39 4.94
CA THR A 314 -13.47 3.46 6.04
C THR A 314 -12.09 2.83 5.95
N GLY A 315 -11.50 2.73 4.76
CA GLY A 315 -10.10 2.33 4.56
C GLY A 315 -9.10 3.35 5.13
N VAL A 316 -9.48 4.62 5.16
CA VAL A 316 -8.75 5.66 5.94
C VAL A 316 -8.88 5.38 7.43
N ASP A 317 -10.07 4.95 7.90
CA ASP A 317 -10.31 4.55 9.29
C ASP A 317 -9.64 3.22 9.69
N SER A 318 -9.39 2.28 8.76
CA SER A 318 -8.76 1.00 9.09
C SER A 318 -7.26 1.15 9.33
N ARG A 319 -6.62 2.15 8.73
CA ARG A 319 -5.32 2.63 9.24
C ARG A 319 -5.45 3.15 10.67
N SER A 320 -6.60 3.71 11.07
CA SER A 320 -6.86 4.24 12.40
C SER A 320 -7.18 3.17 13.44
N ALA A 321 -7.71 2.03 13.11
CA ALA A 321 -8.03 1.00 14.11
C ALA A 321 -6.76 0.30 14.67
N ASP A 322 -5.71 0.14 13.85
CA ASP A 322 -4.37 -0.30 14.26
C ASP A 322 -3.41 0.89 14.47
N SER A 323 -3.68 2.04 13.86
CA SER A 323 -2.90 3.28 13.95
C SER A 323 -3.27 4.18 15.15
N GLY A 324 -4.21 3.76 16.01
CA GLY A 324 -4.44 4.42 17.31
C GLY A 324 -3.20 4.42 18.21
N SER A 325 -2.21 3.56 17.90
CA SER A 325 -0.91 3.56 18.57
C SER A 325 0.16 4.23 17.70
N ALA A 326 0.75 5.30 18.20
CA ALA A 326 1.91 5.93 17.56
C ALA A 326 3.11 4.98 17.41
N LEU A 327 3.12 3.86 18.14
CA LEU A 327 4.13 2.81 18.00
C LEU A 327 3.98 2.01 16.69
N LYS A 328 2.79 1.97 16.10
CA LYS A 328 2.54 1.29 14.83
C LYS A 328 2.53 2.25 13.63
N TYR A 329 2.06 3.47 13.84
CA TYR A 329 2.07 4.55 12.87
C TYR A 329 2.07 5.89 13.59
N SER A 330 3.13 6.67 13.45
CA SER A 330 3.25 8.02 14.01
C SER A 330 2.72 9.06 13.03
N ALA A 331 1.45 9.47 13.19
CA ALA A 331 0.87 10.57 12.44
C ALA A 331 1.62 11.90 12.70
N GLY A 332 2.20 12.04 13.89
CA GLY A 332 3.03 13.17 14.25
C GLY A 332 4.34 13.24 13.46
N LEU A 333 5.02 12.10 13.26
CA LEU A 333 6.20 12.06 12.40
C LEU A 333 5.82 12.29 10.93
N ALA A 334 4.75 11.67 10.46
CA ALA A 334 4.28 11.88 9.09
C ALA A 334 4.08 13.36 8.80
N ALA A 335 3.44 14.10 9.72
CA ALA A 335 3.28 15.55 9.61
C ALA A 335 4.63 16.31 9.68
N ALA A 336 5.54 15.92 10.58
CA ALA A 336 6.83 16.58 10.73
C ALA A 336 7.70 16.46 9.47
N VAL A 337 7.78 15.27 8.90
CA VAL A 337 8.51 15.01 7.64
C VAL A 337 7.85 15.73 6.47
N SER A 338 6.53 15.54 6.28
CA SER A 338 5.81 16.15 5.17
C SER A 338 5.85 17.68 5.17
N CYS A 339 5.97 18.29 6.36
CA CYS A 339 6.04 19.75 6.50
C CYS A 339 7.47 20.28 6.61
N GLY A 340 8.47 19.43 6.85
CA GLY A 340 9.86 19.83 7.04
C GLY A 340 10.74 19.59 5.81
N ASP A 341 10.54 18.51 5.09
CA ASP A 341 11.46 18.05 4.06
C ASP A 341 11.11 18.53 2.63
N PRO A 342 9.91 18.25 2.09
CA PRO A 342 9.61 18.62 0.71
C PRO A 342 9.21 20.09 0.58
N PRO A 343 9.48 20.72 -0.58
CA PRO A 343 9.01 22.07 -0.85
C PRO A 343 7.47 22.12 -0.84
N GLN A 344 6.92 23.24 -0.34
CA GLN A 344 5.49 23.50 -0.28
C GLN A 344 5.08 24.53 -1.36
N ILE A 345 3.77 24.65 -1.65
CA ILE A 345 3.25 25.67 -2.56
C ILE A 345 3.32 27.09 -1.99
N PHE A 346 3.83 27.23 -0.75
CA PHE A 346 4.04 28.48 -0.03
C PHE A 346 5.35 28.42 0.77
N ASP A 347 5.89 29.58 1.12
CA ASP A 347 7.11 29.67 1.90
C ASP A 347 6.86 29.30 3.38
N MET A 348 7.55 28.26 3.86
CA MET A 348 7.45 27.76 5.23
C MET A 348 8.10 28.66 6.28
N SER A 349 8.89 29.66 5.88
CA SER A 349 9.42 30.68 6.78
C SER A 349 8.39 31.73 7.21
N LEU A 350 7.29 31.88 6.45
CA LEU A 350 6.20 32.79 6.78
C LEU A 350 5.40 32.30 8.00
N PRO A 351 4.80 33.24 8.77
CA PRO A 351 3.81 32.89 9.79
C PRO A 351 2.60 32.15 9.21
N PRO A 352 1.96 31.23 9.95
CA PRO A 352 0.83 30.42 9.43
C PRO A 352 -0.30 31.23 8.75
N LYS A 353 -0.64 32.41 9.27
CA LYS A 353 -1.66 33.27 8.65
C LYS A 353 -1.25 33.76 7.27
N GLU A 354 0.02 34.11 7.09
CA GLU A 354 0.56 34.56 5.81
C GLU A 354 0.69 33.42 4.81
N ARG A 355 1.06 32.21 5.30
CA ARG A 355 1.06 30.99 4.48
C ARG A 355 -0.32 30.68 3.90
N MET A 356 -1.38 30.83 4.69
CA MET A 356 -2.76 30.61 4.21
C MET A 356 -3.11 31.58 3.06
N VAL A 357 -2.72 32.84 3.15
CA VAL A 357 -2.89 33.82 2.09
C VAL A 357 -2.04 33.47 0.85
N ALA A 358 -0.78 33.10 1.06
CA ALA A 358 0.13 32.69 -0.02
C ALA A 358 -0.36 31.41 -0.73
N ARG A 359 -0.85 30.42 0.03
CA ARG A 359 -1.50 29.21 -0.48
C ARG A 359 -2.69 29.54 -1.37
N ASP A 360 -3.64 30.33 -0.86
CA ASP A 360 -4.85 30.65 -1.61
C ASP A 360 -4.52 31.43 -2.90
N ALA A 361 -3.51 32.31 -2.85
CA ALA A 361 -3.01 32.98 -4.04
C ALA A 361 -2.30 32.02 -5.02
N ALA A 362 -1.54 31.03 -4.52
CA ALA A 362 -0.92 30.01 -5.37
C ALA A 362 -1.96 29.13 -6.06
N ILE A 363 -3.00 28.73 -5.33
CA ILE A 363 -4.12 27.95 -5.86
C ILE A 363 -4.87 28.74 -6.94
N ALA A 364 -5.23 30.00 -6.69
CA ALA A 364 -5.92 30.82 -7.67
C ALA A 364 -5.09 31.03 -8.95
N ARG A 365 -3.77 31.21 -8.81
CA ARG A 365 -2.87 31.26 -9.99
C ARG A 365 -2.88 29.94 -10.75
N ARG A 366 -2.80 28.79 -10.04
CA ARG A 366 -2.79 27.47 -10.67
C ARG A 366 -4.11 27.16 -11.37
N GLU A 367 -5.25 27.50 -10.75
CA GLU A 367 -6.58 27.35 -11.35
C GLU A 367 -6.72 28.19 -12.65
N SER A 368 -6.04 29.34 -12.73
CA SER A 368 -6.04 30.18 -13.93
C SER A 368 -5.07 29.70 -15.01
N SER A 369 -3.88 29.22 -14.64
CA SER A 369 -2.79 28.89 -15.58
C SER A 369 -2.76 27.42 -16.01
N ALA A 370 -3.21 26.52 -15.16
CA ALA A 370 -3.22 25.06 -15.39
C ALA A 370 -4.40 24.39 -14.66
N PRO A 371 -5.65 24.72 -15.03
CA PRO A 371 -6.85 24.19 -14.37
C PRO A 371 -6.95 22.67 -14.45
N GLU A 372 -6.25 22.04 -15.42
CA GLU A 372 -6.20 20.60 -15.67
C GLU A 372 -5.22 19.84 -14.76
N THR A 373 -4.54 20.50 -13.80
CA THR A 373 -3.51 19.90 -12.94
C THR A 373 -3.95 18.55 -12.35
N TYR A 374 -5.20 18.42 -11.94
CA TYR A 374 -5.76 17.18 -11.40
C TYR A 374 -6.89 16.60 -12.26
N ALA A 375 -6.91 16.90 -13.56
CA ALA A 375 -7.94 16.38 -14.46
C ALA A 375 -8.12 14.85 -14.33
N PRO A 376 -9.38 14.34 -14.41
CA PRO A 376 -10.61 15.04 -14.79
C PRO A 376 -11.26 15.84 -13.66
N PHE A 377 -10.64 15.89 -12.48
CA PHE A 377 -11.11 16.66 -11.33
C PHE A 377 -10.56 18.09 -11.36
N THR A 378 -11.32 19.02 -10.79
CA THR A 378 -10.83 20.38 -10.56
C THR A 378 -9.89 20.41 -9.36
N ILE A 379 -9.07 21.45 -9.23
CA ILE A 379 -8.22 21.67 -8.06
C ILE A 379 -9.08 21.73 -6.78
N ALA A 380 -10.23 22.38 -6.83
CA ALA A 380 -11.18 22.45 -5.71
C ALA A 380 -11.79 21.10 -5.33
N GLU A 381 -12.04 20.19 -6.28
CA GLU A 381 -12.49 18.83 -6.01
C GLU A 381 -11.37 17.98 -5.39
N PHE A 382 -10.14 18.11 -5.91
CA PHE A 382 -8.96 17.42 -5.40
C PHE A 382 -8.66 17.82 -3.95
N ARG A 383 -8.68 19.10 -3.60
CA ARG A 383 -8.45 19.58 -2.23
C ARG A 383 -9.45 19.08 -1.19
N ARG A 384 -10.57 18.51 -1.60
CA ARG A 384 -11.57 17.92 -0.69
C ARG A 384 -11.37 16.45 -0.41
N ILE A 385 -10.41 15.79 -1.07
CA ILE A 385 -10.03 14.43 -0.69
C ILE A 385 -9.24 14.49 0.64
N PRO A 386 -9.14 13.37 1.39
CA PRO A 386 -8.37 13.33 2.63
C PRO A 386 -6.94 13.87 2.44
N LEU A 387 -6.41 14.61 3.42
CA LEU A 387 -5.12 15.30 3.31
C LEU A 387 -3.93 14.37 3.10
N ASP A 388 -4.03 13.11 3.46
CA ASP A 388 -3.03 12.08 3.15
C ASP A 388 -2.96 11.73 1.65
N TYR A 389 -3.93 12.21 0.86
CA TYR A 389 -3.96 12.08 -0.60
C TYR A 389 -3.92 13.43 -1.33
N ALA A 390 -4.23 14.55 -0.65
CA ALA A 390 -4.22 15.91 -1.20
C ALA A 390 -3.27 16.82 -0.43
N PHE A 391 -2.00 16.56 -0.52
CA PHE A 391 -0.94 17.12 0.32
C PHE A 391 -0.74 18.64 0.27
N ILE A 392 -1.31 19.34 -0.71
CA ILE A 392 -1.00 20.77 -0.98
C ILE A 392 -1.41 21.75 0.13
N ASP A 393 -2.33 21.37 1.01
CA ASP A 393 -2.86 22.23 2.08
C ASP A 393 -2.29 21.92 3.48
N GLN A 394 -1.77 20.71 3.68
CA GLN A 394 -1.59 20.14 5.03
C GLN A 394 -0.68 20.94 5.96
N CYS A 395 0.34 21.63 5.44
CA CYS A 395 1.39 22.24 6.22
C CYS A 395 1.19 23.74 6.54
N ALA A 396 0.09 24.35 6.09
CA ALA A 396 -0.13 25.77 6.25
C ALA A 396 -0.09 26.24 7.73
N GLN A 397 -0.54 25.39 8.67
CA GLN A 397 -0.57 25.68 10.10
C GLN A 397 0.59 25.09 10.90
N TRP A 398 1.55 24.40 10.26
CA TRP A 398 2.75 23.93 10.93
C TRP A 398 3.55 25.09 11.52
N PRO A 399 4.19 24.99 12.72
CA PRO A 399 4.93 26.10 13.30
C PRO A 399 6.11 26.53 12.42
N VAL A 400 6.51 27.79 12.55
CA VAL A 400 7.73 28.29 11.91
C VAL A 400 8.92 27.64 12.63
N PRO A 401 9.88 27.04 11.90
CA PRO A 401 11.07 26.45 12.51
C PRO A 401 11.88 27.50 13.27
N ARG A 402 12.36 27.16 14.46
CA ARG A 402 13.29 28.05 15.22
C ARG A 402 14.70 28.00 14.65
N SER A 403 15.12 26.87 14.16
CA SER A 403 16.35 26.67 13.41
C SER A 403 15.98 26.23 12.00
N PRO A 404 16.73 26.63 10.97
CA PRO A 404 16.51 26.06 9.64
C PRO A 404 16.54 24.53 9.71
N PRO A 405 15.56 23.84 9.13
CA PRO A 405 15.60 22.38 9.05
C PRO A 405 16.86 21.95 8.29
N VAL A 406 17.43 20.82 8.69
CA VAL A 406 18.54 20.23 7.92
C VAL A 406 17.97 19.74 6.60
N ALA A 407 18.46 20.28 5.49
CA ALA A 407 17.96 19.93 4.18
C ALA A 407 18.22 18.43 3.87
N PRO A 408 17.24 17.69 3.33
CA PRO A 408 17.43 16.31 2.89
C PRO A 408 18.47 16.22 1.76
N VAL A 409 18.51 17.22 0.88
CA VAL A 409 19.50 17.35 -0.20
C VAL A 409 20.57 18.35 0.23
N PRO A 410 21.83 17.93 0.40
CA PRO A 410 22.94 18.88 0.59
C PRO A 410 23.06 19.78 -0.64
N ALA A 411 23.40 21.07 -0.41
CA ALA A 411 23.62 21.99 -1.50
C ALA A 411 24.84 21.54 -2.34
N ASP A 412 24.66 21.48 -3.67
CA ASP A 412 25.71 21.26 -4.66
C ASP A 412 26.42 19.88 -4.63
N ASP A 413 25.95 18.91 -3.86
CA ASP A 413 26.53 17.56 -3.86
C ASP A 413 26.04 16.73 -5.06
N PRO A 414 26.95 16.14 -5.87
CA PRO A 414 26.56 15.26 -6.94
C PRO A 414 26.01 13.95 -6.40
N TYR A 415 25.03 13.37 -7.11
CA TYR A 415 24.56 12.03 -6.79
C TYR A 415 25.68 11.00 -6.94
N PRO A 416 25.83 10.06 -5.99
CA PRO A 416 26.98 9.16 -5.96
C PRO A 416 26.95 8.12 -7.10
N GLU A 417 28.13 7.69 -7.54
CA GLU A 417 28.31 6.65 -8.55
C GLU A 417 28.18 5.22 -7.98
N ILE A 418 27.15 4.98 -7.15
CA ILE A 418 26.84 3.66 -6.64
C ILE A 418 25.86 2.94 -7.59
N PRO A 419 25.84 1.60 -7.64
CA PRO A 419 24.79 0.87 -8.34
C PRO A 419 23.42 1.13 -7.70
N VAL A 420 22.41 1.48 -8.50
CA VAL A 420 21.05 1.75 -8.05
C VAL A 420 20.06 0.95 -8.89
N LEU A 421 19.15 0.25 -8.23
CA LEU A 421 17.96 -0.35 -8.85
C LEU A 421 16.73 0.46 -8.46
N VAL A 422 15.98 0.93 -9.45
CA VAL A 422 14.66 1.55 -9.24
C VAL A 422 13.61 0.60 -9.76
N VAL A 423 12.59 0.31 -8.94
CA VAL A 423 11.46 -0.57 -9.28
C VAL A 423 10.17 0.23 -9.22
N SER A 424 9.38 0.22 -10.29
CA SER A 424 8.09 0.91 -10.37
C SER A 424 7.01 -0.05 -10.89
N GLY A 425 5.78 0.14 -10.44
CA GLY A 425 4.60 -0.51 -11.03
C GLY A 425 3.89 0.43 -12.01
N ASP A 426 3.45 -0.07 -13.16
CA ASP A 426 2.81 0.78 -14.17
C ASP A 426 1.34 1.13 -13.89
N LEU A 427 0.80 0.58 -12.79
CA LEU A 427 -0.51 0.97 -12.22
C LEU A 427 -0.37 1.74 -10.90
N ASP A 428 0.86 2.13 -10.53
CA ASP A 428 1.12 2.96 -9.36
C ASP A 428 0.82 4.43 -9.67
N ASN A 429 -0.10 5.04 -8.92
CA ASN A 429 -0.34 6.47 -8.96
C ASN A 429 0.21 7.22 -7.73
N MET A 430 0.70 6.51 -6.72
CA MET A 430 1.28 7.13 -5.52
C MET A 430 2.72 7.58 -5.79
N THR A 431 3.50 6.70 -6.38
CA THR A 431 4.87 6.94 -6.86
C THR A 431 4.96 6.53 -8.31
N PRO A 432 4.44 7.35 -9.23
CA PRO A 432 4.29 6.99 -10.63
C PRO A 432 5.60 6.60 -11.32
N VAL A 433 5.49 5.84 -12.40
CA VAL A 433 6.65 5.48 -13.25
C VAL A 433 7.48 6.71 -13.64
N ALA A 434 6.83 7.85 -13.90
CA ALA A 434 7.51 9.10 -14.24
C ALA A 434 8.37 9.62 -13.06
N ASP A 435 7.91 9.46 -11.83
CA ASP A 435 8.67 9.83 -10.64
C ASP A 435 9.83 8.86 -10.40
N GLY A 436 9.62 7.55 -10.58
CA GLY A 436 10.68 6.55 -10.55
C GLY A 436 11.77 6.82 -11.60
N ALA A 437 11.36 7.20 -12.81
CA ALA A 437 12.29 7.57 -13.89
C ALA A 437 13.05 8.86 -13.54
N ALA A 438 12.39 9.86 -12.94
CA ALA A 438 13.04 11.09 -12.49
C ALA A 438 14.06 10.83 -11.38
N ALA A 439 13.76 9.96 -10.42
CA ALA A 439 14.69 9.53 -9.39
C ALA A 439 15.89 8.76 -10.00
N ALA A 440 15.62 7.82 -10.89
CA ALA A 440 16.66 7.06 -11.58
C ALA A 440 17.63 7.96 -12.37
N ALA A 441 17.11 8.97 -13.06
CA ALA A 441 17.91 9.89 -13.89
C ALA A 441 18.93 10.72 -13.07
N ARG A 442 18.79 10.78 -11.74
CA ARG A 442 19.74 11.47 -10.86
C ARG A 442 21.00 10.65 -10.60
N PHE A 443 20.91 9.32 -10.61
CA PHE A 443 22.03 8.44 -10.30
C PHE A 443 22.77 7.98 -11.58
N PRO A 444 24.10 8.18 -11.69
CA PRO A 444 24.86 7.82 -12.89
C PRO A 444 24.80 6.33 -13.25
N ARG A 445 24.56 5.45 -12.26
CA ARG A 445 24.54 3.99 -12.42
C ARG A 445 23.19 3.37 -12.03
N ALA A 446 22.10 4.08 -12.32
CA ALA A 446 20.76 3.55 -12.07
C ALA A 446 20.29 2.62 -13.20
N HIS A 447 19.58 1.57 -12.80
CA HIS A 447 18.75 0.73 -13.67
C HIS A 447 17.29 0.85 -13.22
N HIS A 448 16.39 1.23 -14.12
CA HIS A 448 14.96 1.40 -13.81
C HIS A 448 14.17 0.28 -14.47
N VAL A 449 13.45 -0.49 -13.66
CA VAL A 449 12.57 -1.57 -14.11
C VAL A 449 11.13 -1.21 -13.81
N VAL A 450 10.25 -1.35 -14.81
CA VAL A 450 8.81 -1.12 -14.68
C VAL A 450 8.07 -2.44 -14.78
N LEU A 451 7.40 -2.83 -13.70
CA LEU A 451 6.57 -4.03 -13.68
C LEU A 451 5.20 -3.72 -14.30
N ALA A 452 4.87 -4.42 -15.39
CA ALA A 452 3.54 -4.37 -15.97
C ALA A 452 2.51 -4.83 -14.94
N ASN A 453 1.35 -4.15 -14.88
CA ASN A 453 0.28 -4.44 -13.91
C ASN A 453 0.72 -4.44 -12.43
N GLY A 454 1.91 -3.91 -12.13
CA GLY A 454 2.40 -3.66 -10.77
C GLY A 454 1.73 -2.44 -10.17
N PHE A 455 1.49 -2.49 -8.87
CA PHE A 455 0.99 -1.36 -8.07
C PHE A 455 2.12 -0.71 -7.27
N HIS A 456 1.74 -0.03 -6.20
CA HIS A 456 2.67 0.60 -5.28
C HIS A 456 3.46 -0.45 -4.50
N VAL A 457 4.81 -0.37 -4.54
CA VAL A 457 5.77 -1.31 -3.94
C VAL A 457 5.67 -2.72 -4.51
N ASN A 458 6.70 -3.18 -5.22
CA ASN A 458 6.62 -4.38 -6.05
C ASN A 458 7.55 -5.52 -5.63
N ALA A 459 8.43 -5.35 -4.64
CA ALA A 459 9.33 -6.39 -4.16
C ALA A 459 8.86 -7.09 -2.89
N LEU A 460 7.92 -6.51 -2.14
CA LEU A 460 7.44 -7.08 -0.89
C LEU A 460 6.37 -8.18 -1.11
N PRO A 461 6.11 -9.05 -0.12
CA PRO A 461 5.23 -10.21 -0.26
C PRO A 461 3.78 -9.91 -0.67
N HIS A 462 3.29 -8.71 -0.44
CA HIS A 462 1.96 -8.28 -0.88
C HIS A 462 1.88 -7.94 -2.37
N SER A 463 3.00 -7.93 -3.09
CA SER A 463 3.04 -7.74 -4.53
C SER A 463 2.32 -8.86 -5.28
N ARG A 464 1.72 -8.53 -6.42
CA ARG A 464 1.02 -9.48 -7.30
C ARG A 464 1.94 -10.48 -8.02
N SER A 465 3.25 -10.31 -7.94
CA SER A 465 4.25 -11.13 -8.60
C SER A 465 5.54 -11.17 -7.80
N GLU A 466 6.21 -12.30 -7.79
CA GLU A 466 7.55 -12.41 -7.20
C GLU A 466 8.66 -11.80 -8.07
N CYS A 467 8.34 -11.25 -9.24
CA CYS A 467 9.35 -10.70 -10.16
C CYS A 467 10.17 -9.59 -9.50
N GLY A 468 9.50 -8.61 -8.85
CA GLY A 468 10.19 -7.53 -8.13
C GLY A 468 11.15 -8.06 -7.06
N ALA A 469 10.70 -8.99 -6.24
CA ALA A 469 11.55 -9.62 -5.22
C ALA A 469 12.76 -10.35 -5.81
N LYS A 470 12.57 -11.07 -6.92
CA LYS A 470 13.66 -11.78 -7.62
C LYS A 470 14.68 -10.81 -8.20
N LEU A 471 14.23 -9.70 -8.79
CA LEU A 471 15.10 -8.67 -9.34
C LEU A 471 15.92 -7.97 -8.25
N VAL A 472 15.28 -7.61 -7.13
CA VAL A 472 15.95 -7.00 -5.97
C VAL A 472 17.02 -7.94 -5.40
N ARG A 473 16.69 -9.20 -5.16
CA ARG A 473 17.64 -10.20 -4.64
C ARG A 473 18.85 -10.37 -5.57
N ARG A 474 18.59 -10.54 -6.87
CA ARG A 474 19.65 -10.70 -7.88
C ARG A 474 20.53 -9.46 -7.99
N PHE A 475 19.93 -8.27 -7.94
CA PHE A 475 20.66 -7.02 -7.95
C PHE A 475 21.58 -6.88 -6.74
N ILE A 476 21.11 -7.19 -5.54
CA ILE A 476 21.91 -7.17 -4.32
C ILE A 476 23.06 -8.17 -4.39
N GLU A 477 22.86 -9.35 -4.97
CA GLU A 477 23.92 -10.35 -5.13
C GLU A 477 24.99 -9.91 -6.14
N ASN A 478 24.56 -9.42 -7.29
CA ASN A 478 25.41 -9.29 -8.49
C ASN A 478 25.65 -7.85 -8.93
N LEU A 479 24.99 -6.85 -8.29
CA LEU A 479 24.94 -5.43 -8.72
C LEU A 479 24.39 -5.26 -10.16
N SER A 480 23.55 -6.21 -10.57
CA SER A 480 22.86 -6.25 -11.85
C SER A 480 21.59 -7.08 -11.72
N THR A 481 20.53 -6.69 -12.40
CA THR A 481 19.28 -7.46 -12.48
C THR A 481 19.41 -8.69 -13.38
N GLY A 482 20.37 -8.69 -14.29
CA GLY A 482 20.42 -9.67 -15.38
C GLY A 482 19.17 -9.55 -16.27
N ASP A 483 18.55 -10.69 -16.59
CA ASP A 483 17.29 -10.73 -17.34
C ASP A 483 16.13 -10.23 -16.46
N ASP A 484 15.46 -9.18 -16.90
CA ASP A 484 14.30 -8.55 -16.25
C ASP A 484 12.97 -8.79 -17.01
N GLY A 485 12.96 -9.70 -17.99
CA GLY A 485 11.79 -10.03 -18.82
C GLY A 485 10.53 -10.39 -18.01
N CYS A 486 10.68 -10.95 -16.81
CA CYS A 486 9.55 -11.24 -15.92
C CYS A 486 8.70 -9.99 -15.57
N ALA A 487 9.27 -8.79 -15.69
CA ALA A 487 8.55 -7.55 -15.41
C ALA A 487 7.39 -7.29 -16.39
N ALA A 488 7.50 -7.78 -17.62
CA ALA A 488 6.44 -7.70 -18.62
C ALA A 488 5.38 -8.80 -18.47
N GLU A 489 5.64 -9.84 -17.68
CA GLU A 489 4.82 -11.05 -17.57
C GLU A 489 3.83 -11.02 -16.38
N VAL A 490 3.79 -9.95 -15.58
CA VAL A 490 2.85 -9.85 -14.46
C VAL A 490 1.42 -9.85 -14.98
N PRO A 491 0.55 -10.77 -14.51
CA PRO A 491 -0.79 -10.91 -15.04
C PRO A 491 -1.63 -9.63 -14.92
N PRO A 492 -2.49 -9.32 -15.92
CA PRO A 492 -3.36 -8.14 -15.88
C PRO A 492 -4.37 -8.21 -14.73
N VAL A 493 -4.81 -7.05 -14.29
CA VAL A 493 -5.93 -6.94 -13.35
C VAL A 493 -7.22 -7.31 -14.07
N ARG A 494 -7.99 -8.26 -13.52
CA ARG A 494 -9.29 -8.62 -14.06
C ARG A 494 -10.36 -7.67 -13.53
N LEU A 495 -10.87 -6.81 -14.41
CA LEU A 495 -11.92 -5.87 -14.06
C LEU A 495 -13.29 -6.55 -14.04
N VAL A 496 -14.16 -6.06 -13.17
CA VAL A 496 -15.58 -6.41 -13.20
C VAL A 496 -16.19 -5.91 -14.51
N THR A 497 -16.74 -6.80 -15.31
CA THR A 497 -17.34 -6.45 -16.61
C THR A 497 -18.63 -5.63 -16.42
N LYS A 498 -19.50 -6.08 -15.52
CA LYS A 498 -20.82 -5.49 -15.26
C LYS A 498 -21.30 -5.89 -13.87
N PHE A 499 -21.93 -4.99 -13.17
CA PHE A 499 -22.70 -5.30 -11.96
C PHE A 499 -24.11 -5.77 -12.36
N ALA A 500 -24.25 -7.07 -12.55
CA ALA A 500 -25.55 -7.67 -12.86
C ALA A 500 -26.50 -7.56 -11.65
N ARG A 501 -27.77 -7.25 -11.91
CA ARG A 501 -28.80 -7.24 -10.85
C ARG A 501 -29.33 -8.63 -10.55
N THR A 502 -29.42 -9.48 -11.57
CA THR A 502 -29.91 -10.86 -11.44
C THR A 502 -28.94 -11.83 -12.09
N ALA A 503 -28.99 -13.10 -11.67
CA ALA A 503 -28.19 -14.16 -12.29
C ALA A 503 -28.51 -14.32 -13.79
N ALA A 504 -29.72 -13.99 -14.21
CA ALA A 504 -30.12 -14.07 -15.63
C ALA A 504 -29.30 -13.15 -16.55
N GLU A 505 -28.71 -12.10 -16.02
CA GLU A 505 -27.86 -11.17 -16.75
C GLU A 505 -26.39 -11.61 -16.88
N LEU A 506 -26.01 -12.70 -16.20
CA LEU A 506 -24.65 -13.23 -16.22
C LEU A 506 -24.46 -14.26 -17.32
N PRO A 507 -23.24 -14.44 -17.84
CA PRO A 507 -22.95 -15.56 -18.71
C PRO A 507 -23.07 -16.89 -17.91
N PRO A 508 -23.56 -17.98 -18.52
CA PRO A 508 -23.55 -19.28 -17.86
C PRO A 508 -22.12 -19.83 -17.73
N ALA A 509 -21.83 -20.53 -16.65
CA ALA A 509 -20.65 -21.37 -16.57
C ALA A 509 -20.73 -22.47 -17.64
N ARG A 510 -19.60 -22.98 -18.10
CA ARG A 510 -19.56 -24.07 -19.09
C ARG A 510 -19.79 -25.41 -18.40
N GLY A 511 -20.87 -26.09 -18.70
CA GLY A 511 -21.09 -27.47 -18.24
C GLY A 511 -20.02 -28.41 -18.76
N MET A 512 -19.53 -29.31 -17.91
CA MET A 512 -18.59 -30.39 -18.23
C MET A 512 -19.36 -31.68 -18.54
N ALA A 513 -18.65 -32.77 -18.86
CA ALA A 513 -19.26 -34.01 -19.35
C ALA A 513 -20.38 -34.59 -18.44
N ASP A 514 -20.22 -34.47 -17.11
CA ASP A 514 -21.16 -35.02 -16.13
C ASP A 514 -22.18 -34.00 -15.60
N ASN A 515 -22.28 -32.83 -16.25
CA ASN A 515 -23.22 -31.80 -15.87
C ASN A 515 -24.64 -32.11 -16.37
N ALA A 516 -25.60 -32.16 -15.45
CA ALA A 516 -27.02 -32.30 -15.77
C ALA A 516 -27.80 -30.97 -15.64
N ALA A 517 -27.19 -29.96 -15.01
CA ALA A 517 -27.85 -28.70 -14.74
C ALA A 517 -28.01 -27.86 -16.02
N GLY A 518 -29.18 -27.26 -16.19
CA GLY A 518 -29.48 -26.38 -17.31
C GLY A 518 -28.84 -25.00 -17.20
N GLU A 519 -28.87 -24.21 -18.27
CA GLU A 519 -28.26 -22.87 -18.38
C GLU A 519 -28.66 -21.92 -17.24
N PRO A 520 -29.93 -21.85 -16.76
CA PRO A 520 -30.27 -20.99 -15.63
C PRO A 520 -29.48 -21.31 -14.34
N ALA A 521 -29.28 -22.61 -14.06
CA ALA A 521 -28.48 -23.04 -12.90
C ALA A 521 -26.99 -22.73 -13.11
N LEU A 522 -26.47 -22.85 -14.34
CA LEU A 522 -25.08 -22.46 -14.67
C LEU A 522 -24.82 -20.95 -14.54
N ARG A 523 -25.84 -20.10 -14.74
CA ARG A 523 -25.75 -18.66 -14.43
C ARG A 523 -25.72 -18.40 -12.92
N VAL A 524 -26.42 -19.21 -12.13
CA VAL A 524 -26.33 -19.15 -10.66
C VAL A 524 -24.93 -19.56 -10.17
N VAL A 525 -24.28 -20.52 -10.83
CA VAL A 525 -22.87 -20.86 -10.56
C VAL A 525 -21.97 -19.63 -10.75
N THR A 526 -22.11 -18.90 -11.86
CA THR A 526 -21.34 -17.66 -12.09
C THR A 526 -21.60 -16.63 -11.00
N ALA A 527 -22.85 -16.45 -10.58
CA ALA A 527 -23.19 -15.52 -9.48
C ALA A 527 -22.52 -15.92 -8.15
N ALA A 528 -22.46 -17.23 -7.86
CA ALA A 528 -21.82 -17.74 -6.64
C ALA A 528 -20.30 -17.48 -6.64
N LEU A 529 -19.63 -17.69 -7.78
CA LEU A 529 -18.20 -17.39 -7.93
C LEU A 529 -17.91 -15.89 -7.75
N LEU A 530 -18.70 -15.01 -8.39
CA LEU A 530 -18.58 -13.56 -8.25
C LEU A 530 -18.84 -13.09 -6.80
N THR A 531 -19.81 -13.71 -6.10
CA THR A 531 -20.06 -13.42 -4.68
C THR A 531 -18.87 -13.80 -3.82
N SER A 532 -18.21 -14.92 -4.12
CA SER A 532 -17.05 -15.40 -3.38
C SER A 532 -15.81 -14.51 -3.62
N GLU A 533 -15.59 -14.09 -4.85
CA GLU A 533 -14.51 -13.15 -5.18
C GLU A 533 -14.74 -11.77 -4.54
N ASP A 534 -15.99 -11.32 -4.49
CA ASP A 534 -16.36 -10.06 -3.84
C ASP A 534 -15.91 -10.02 -2.36
N VAL A 535 -16.14 -11.09 -1.61
CA VAL A 535 -15.73 -11.17 -0.20
C VAL A 535 -14.22 -11.36 -0.04
N ILE A 536 -13.55 -12.08 -0.96
CA ILE A 536 -12.09 -12.23 -0.97
C ILE A 536 -11.43 -10.88 -1.20
N SER A 537 -11.88 -10.12 -2.20
CA SER A 537 -11.35 -8.77 -2.49
C SER A 537 -11.45 -7.84 -1.27
N ARG A 538 -12.50 -7.95 -0.45
CA ARG A 538 -12.66 -7.19 0.79
C ARG A 538 -11.78 -7.71 1.90
N ALA A 539 -11.62 -9.03 2.03
CA ALA A 539 -10.69 -9.62 2.99
C ALA A 539 -9.25 -9.18 2.71
N GLN A 540 -8.83 -9.18 1.44
CA GLN A 540 -7.52 -8.69 1.03
C GLN A 540 -7.31 -7.20 1.34
N ALA A 541 -8.35 -6.38 1.20
CA ALA A 541 -8.27 -4.93 1.42
C ALA A 541 -8.35 -4.52 2.90
N GLN A 542 -9.06 -5.28 3.73
CA GLN A 542 -9.43 -4.88 5.10
C GLN A 542 -8.86 -5.80 6.18
N GLY A 543 -8.37 -6.99 5.83
CA GLY A 543 -7.92 -7.99 6.79
C GLY A 543 -9.08 -8.67 7.53
N ALA A 544 -8.77 -9.24 8.71
CA ALA A 544 -9.76 -9.88 9.58
C ALA A 544 -10.83 -8.90 10.06
N GLY A 545 -12.10 -9.34 10.11
CA GLY A 545 -13.20 -8.48 10.50
C GLY A 545 -14.56 -8.95 9.94
N SER A 546 -15.48 -8.02 9.77
CA SER A 546 -16.80 -8.31 9.23
C SER A 546 -17.22 -7.31 8.16
N GLY A 547 -17.98 -7.76 7.16
CA GLY A 547 -18.46 -6.92 6.08
C GLY A 547 -19.87 -7.33 5.61
N LEU A 548 -20.38 -6.59 4.63
CA LEU A 548 -21.68 -6.85 4.00
C LEU A 548 -21.50 -7.14 2.52
N GLY A 549 -22.30 -8.07 1.99
CA GLY A 549 -22.41 -8.29 0.55
C GLY A 549 -23.02 -7.07 -0.15
N LEU A 550 -22.68 -6.89 -1.42
CA LEU A 550 -23.12 -5.75 -2.25
C LEU A 550 -24.63 -5.50 -2.17
N ARG A 551 -25.43 -6.57 -2.18
CA ARG A 551 -26.90 -6.51 -2.19
C ARG A 551 -27.52 -7.20 -0.96
N GLY A 552 -26.75 -7.37 0.11
CA GLY A 552 -27.18 -7.92 1.39
C GLY A 552 -26.45 -9.19 1.80
N GLY A 553 -26.82 -9.68 2.99
CA GLY A 553 -26.05 -10.70 3.69
C GLY A 553 -24.81 -10.12 4.35
N SER A 554 -24.12 -10.94 5.13
CA SER A 554 -22.91 -10.54 5.84
C SER A 554 -21.84 -11.63 5.75
N PHE A 555 -20.58 -11.22 5.99
CA PHE A 555 -19.47 -12.16 6.07
C PHE A 555 -18.54 -11.79 7.21
N THR A 556 -17.79 -12.78 7.69
CA THR A 556 -16.71 -12.58 8.66
C THR A 556 -15.41 -13.17 8.12
N VAL A 557 -14.32 -12.44 8.32
CA VAL A 557 -12.97 -12.82 7.90
C VAL A 557 -12.16 -13.13 9.13
N ALA A 558 -11.54 -14.30 9.16
CA ALA A 558 -10.59 -14.70 10.18
C ALA A 558 -9.25 -15.03 9.53
N ASP A 559 -8.15 -14.71 10.22
CA ASP A 559 -6.82 -15.09 9.80
C ASP A 559 -6.70 -16.63 9.78
N ALA A 560 -6.04 -17.13 8.77
CA ALA A 560 -5.71 -18.54 8.61
C ALA A 560 -4.24 -18.66 8.20
N ALA A 561 -3.65 -19.86 8.31
CA ALA A 561 -2.26 -20.09 7.99
C ALA A 561 -1.91 -19.63 6.55
N GLY A 562 -1.33 -18.43 6.43
CA GLY A 562 -0.91 -17.85 5.16
C GLY A 562 -2.04 -17.24 4.31
N GLY A 563 -3.19 -16.89 4.89
CA GLY A 563 -4.32 -16.30 4.18
C GLY A 563 -5.53 -16.06 5.07
N TYR A 564 -6.73 -16.18 4.51
CA TYR A 564 -7.99 -15.92 5.21
C TYR A 564 -8.97 -17.08 5.09
N ARG A 565 -9.77 -17.28 6.16
CA ARG A 565 -11.01 -18.05 6.13
C ARG A 565 -12.18 -17.11 6.25
N ILE A 566 -13.11 -17.15 5.28
CA ILE A 566 -14.24 -16.24 5.17
C ILE A 566 -15.52 -17.03 5.35
N ALA A 567 -16.32 -16.72 6.37
CA ALA A 567 -17.63 -17.28 6.58
C ALA A 567 -18.70 -16.36 6.00
N LEU A 568 -19.58 -16.89 5.15
CA LEU A 568 -20.64 -16.18 4.44
C LEU A 568 -22.00 -16.54 5.04
N ASP A 569 -22.83 -15.52 5.29
CA ASP A 569 -24.22 -15.64 5.73
C ASP A 569 -25.13 -14.87 4.78
N GLU A 570 -25.77 -15.62 3.86
CA GLU A 570 -26.68 -15.12 2.83
C GLU A 570 -26.12 -13.95 2.00
N VAL A 571 -24.81 -13.95 1.75
CA VAL A 571 -24.12 -12.91 0.98
C VAL A 571 -24.65 -12.86 -0.45
N ARG A 572 -24.91 -11.64 -0.95
CA ARG A 572 -25.49 -11.42 -2.27
C ARG A 572 -24.67 -10.43 -3.07
N TRP A 573 -24.21 -10.87 -4.24
CA TRP A 573 -23.67 -9.99 -5.28
C TRP A 573 -24.74 -9.61 -6.31
N THR A 574 -25.66 -10.55 -6.64
CA THR A 574 -26.92 -10.28 -7.35
C THR A 574 -28.10 -10.23 -6.37
N GLU A 575 -29.24 -9.68 -6.77
CA GLU A 575 -30.43 -9.55 -5.92
C GLU A 575 -31.08 -10.91 -5.62
N ASP A 576 -30.95 -11.89 -6.55
CA ASP A 576 -31.71 -13.14 -6.60
C ASP A 576 -30.88 -14.39 -6.22
N VAL A 577 -29.57 -14.24 -5.93
CA VAL A 577 -28.72 -15.35 -5.47
C VAL A 577 -28.08 -15.00 -4.14
N SER A 578 -28.26 -15.87 -3.13
CA SER A 578 -27.54 -15.77 -1.86
C SER A 578 -26.62 -16.97 -1.66
N VAL A 579 -25.47 -16.70 -1.05
CA VAL A 579 -24.39 -17.66 -0.79
C VAL A 579 -24.12 -17.70 0.70
N SER A 580 -24.16 -18.90 1.28
CA SER A 580 -23.79 -19.15 2.69
C SER A 580 -22.80 -20.30 2.76
N GLY A 581 -21.84 -20.25 3.68
CA GLY A 581 -20.82 -21.29 3.84
C GLY A 581 -19.44 -20.70 4.09
N THR A 582 -18.39 -21.34 3.56
CA THR A 582 -17.02 -20.94 3.82
C THR A 582 -16.23 -20.84 2.53
N VAL A 583 -15.39 -19.81 2.44
CA VAL A 583 -14.38 -19.63 1.40
C VAL A 583 -13.02 -19.47 2.08
N ASP A 584 -12.06 -20.30 1.70
CA ASP A 584 -10.67 -20.20 2.12
C ASP A 584 -9.84 -19.58 0.97
N TRP A 585 -9.01 -18.62 1.31
CA TRP A 585 -8.03 -17.99 0.43
C TRP A 585 -6.63 -18.12 0.99
N ALA A 586 -5.70 -18.65 0.21
CA ALA A 586 -4.30 -18.83 0.58
C ALA A 586 -3.43 -17.79 -0.14
N GLY A 587 -3.00 -16.75 0.58
CA GLY A 587 -2.33 -15.57 0.04
C GLY A 587 -1.11 -15.85 -0.84
N ARG A 588 -0.19 -16.72 -0.39
CA ARG A 588 1.04 -17.01 -1.13
C ARG A 588 0.83 -17.76 -2.44
N SER A 589 -0.14 -18.66 -2.49
CA SER A 589 -0.43 -19.46 -3.68
C SER A 589 -1.54 -18.88 -4.53
N GLY A 590 -2.32 -17.95 -4.00
CA GLY A 590 -3.56 -17.46 -4.60
C GLY A 590 -4.64 -18.54 -4.71
N ALA A 591 -4.49 -19.67 -4.00
CA ALA A 591 -5.47 -20.75 -4.07
C ALA A 591 -6.75 -20.36 -3.31
N VAL A 592 -7.89 -20.55 -3.97
CA VAL A 592 -9.23 -20.33 -3.41
C VAL A 592 -9.98 -21.66 -3.40
N ARG A 593 -10.64 -21.95 -2.28
CA ARG A 593 -11.58 -23.07 -2.15
C ARG A 593 -12.83 -22.61 -1.44
N GLY A 594 -14.00 -23.03 -1.96
CA GLY A 594 -15.28 -22.72 -1.36
C GLY A 594 -16.13 -23.96 -1.16
N VAL A 595 -16.80 -24.03 0.00
CA VAL A 595 -17.85 -25.02 0.30
C VAL A 595 -19.06 -24.21 0.73
N VAL A 596 -20.04 -24.11 -0.16
CA VAL A 596 -21.15 -23.16 0.00
C VAL A 596 -22.50 -23.80 -0.28
N ARG A 597 -23.53 -23.18 0.26
CA ARG A 597 -24.94 -23.47 -0.04
C ARG A 597 -25.55 -22.26 -0.74
N ILE A 598 -26.15 -22.52 -1.86
CA ILE A 598 -26.79 -21.50 -2.70
C ILE A 598 -28.30 -21.52 -2.48
N LYS A 599 -28.93 -20.34 -2.43
CA LYS A 599 -30.34 -20.12 -2.66
C LYS A 599 -30.47 -19.25 -3.90
N GLY A 600 -30.96 -19.81 -4.98
CA GLY A 600 -31.12 -19.15 -6.27
C GLY A 600 -32.57 -19.13 -6.74
N PRO A 601 -32.86 -18.38 -7.84
CA PRO A 601 -34.21 -18.30 -8.43
C PRO A 601 -34.66 -19.63 -9.02
N ARG A 602 -36.00 -19.81 -9.12
CA ARG A 602 -36.63 -20.98 -9.75
C ARG A 602 -36.19 -22.34 -9.21
N GLY A 603 -35.82 -22.39 -7.92
CA GLY A 603 -35.38 -23.63 -7.29
C GLY A 603 -33.92 -24.01 -7.55
N ALA A 604 -33.11 -23.19 -8.21
CA ALA A 604 -31.67 -23.41 -8.41
C ALA A 604 -30.93 -23.24 -7.07
N SER A 605 -31.19 -24.13 -6.12
CA SER A 605 -30.68 -24.09 -4.76
C SER A 605 -30.01 -25.41 -4.41
N GLY A 606 -28.93 -25.36 -3.62
CA GLY A 606 -28.18 -26.56 -3.19
C GLY A 606 -26.73 -26.28 -2.81
N PRO A 607 -25.98 -27.35 -2.49
CA PRO A 607 -24.56 -27.24 -2.15
C PRO A 607 -23.71 -27.14 -3.43
N LEU A 608 -22.68 -26.31 -3.38
CA LEU A 608 -21.60 -26.22 -4.37
C LEU A 608 -20.25 -26.25 -3.67
N GLU A 609 -19.30 -26.89 -4.31
CA GLU A 609 -17.88 -26.81 -4.01
C GLU A 609 -17.17 -26.23 -5.22
N PHE A 610 -16.19 -25.37 -5.01
CA PHE A 610 -15.41 -24.77 -6.09
C PHE A 610 -13.97 -24.51 -5.67
N GLU A 611 -13.12 -24.48 -6.69
CA GLU A 611 -11.73 -24.08 -6.50
C GLU A 611 -11.21 -23.32 -7.72
N TRP A 612 -10.28 -22.39 -7.47
CA TRP A 612 -9.43 -21.73 -8.50
C TRP A 612 -8.13 -21.27 -7.89
N THR A 613 -7.23 -20.81 -8.74
CA THR A 613 -6.01 -20.12 -8.30
C THR A 613 -6.03 -18.71 -8.89
N GLU A 614 -5.86 -17.69 -8.05
CA GLU A 614 -5.60 -16.33 -8.51
C GLU A 614 -4.25 -16.29 -9.23
N GLY A 615 -4.11 -15.41 -10.20
CA GLY A 615 -2.90 -15.34 -11.02
C GLY A 615 -2.97 -16.22 -12.27
N GLY A 616 -1.95 -16.09 -13.12
CA GLY A 616 -1.94 -16.68 -14.46
C GLY A 616 -2.75 -15.87 -15.49
N VAL A 617 -2.54 -16.17 -16.77
CA VAL A 617 -3.10 -15.37 -17.87
C VAL A 617 -4.59 -15.58 -18.04
N GLN A 618 -5.08 -16.80 -17.80
CA GLN A 618 -6.50 -17.16 -17.93
C GLN A 618 -6.89 -18.23 -16.89
N PRO A 619 -6.90 -17.88 -15.59
CA PRO A 619 -7.24 -18.84 -14.56
C PRO A 619 -8.73 -19.25 -14.68
N ARG A 620 -9.01 -20.50 -14.35
CA ARG A 620 -10.34 -21.08 -14.41
C ARG A 620 -10.75 -21.60 -13.04
N ALA A 621 -12.04 -21.42 -12.74
CA ALA A 621 -12.68 -22.01 -11.58
C ALA A 621 -13.37 -23.33 -12.00
N THR A 622 -13.17 -24.37 -11.22
CA THR A 622 -13.93 -25.63 -11.33
C THR A 622 -14.99 -25.66 -10.25
N VAL A 623 -16.17 -26.13 -10.59
CA VAL A 623 -17.34 -26.17 -9.71
C VAL A 623 -18.02 -27.54 -9.78
N SER A 624 -18.33 -28.10 -8.62
CA SER A 624 -19.09 -29.33 -8.49
C SER A 624 -20.19 -29.22 -7.43
N GLY A 625 -21.23 -30.01 -7.52
CA GLY A 625 -22.32 -30.05 -6.55
C GLY A 625 -23.67 -30.35 -7.11
N LYS A 626 -24.72 -29.74 -6.54
CA LYS A 626 -26.11 -29.90 -6.98
C LYS A 626 -26.87 -28.59 -6.85
N LEU A 627 -27.68 -28.28 -7.89
CA LEU A 627 -28.63 -27.17 -7.85
C LEU A 627 -29.99 -27.65 -8.33
N GLY A 628 -31.05 -27.41 -7.54
CA GLY A 628 -32.40 -27.90 -7.87
C GLY A 628 -32.53 -29.43 -7.97
N GLY A 629 -31.61 -30.15 -7.33
CA GLY A 629 -31.53 -31.61 -7.41
C GLY A 629 -30.67 -32.15 -8.56
N GLU A 630 -30.34 -31.34 -9.56
CA GLU A 630 -29.50 -31.70 -10.72
C GLU A 630 -28.00 -31.59 -10.39
N SER A 631 -27.22 -32.52 -10.93
CA SER A 631 -25.76 -32.49 -10.77
C SER A 631 -25.15 -31.33 -11.54
N VAL A 632 -24.31 -30.57 -10.86
CA VAL A 632 -23.48 -29.50 -11.44
C VAL A 632 -22.03 -29.98 -11.50
N THR A 633 -21.47 -30.01 -12.71
CA THR A 633 -20.03 -30.11 -12.95
C THR A 633 -19.71 -29.09 -14.04
N ALA A 634 -19.07 -28.01 -13.64
CA ALA A 634 -18.89 -26.84 -14.52
C ALA A 634 -17.53 -26.19 -14.38
N GLU A 635 -17.17 -25.41 -15.37
CA GLU A 635 -15.97 -24.58 -15.43
C GLU A 635 -16.36 -23.16 -15.84
N ALA A 636 -15.74 -22.17 -15.20
CA ALA A 636 -15.90 -20.77 -15.57
C ALA A 636 -14.53 -20.07 -15.57
N PRO A 637 -14.38 -18.90 -16.24
CA PRO A 637 -13.26 -18.03 -15.94
C PRO A 637 -13.25 -17.72 -14.44
N ALA A 638 -12.10 -17.80 -13.79
CA ALA A 638 -12.00 -17.38 -12.39
C ALA A 638 -12.32 -15.88 -12.30
N PRO A 639 -13.08 -15.43 -11.32
CA PRO A 639 -13.54 -14.04 -11.21
C PRO A 639 -12.42 -13.02 -11.05
#